data_2ef0d651f479704baf4fb4e5f25c6e5c
#
_entry.id   2ef0d651f479704baf4fb4e5f25c6e5c
#
_cell.length_a   1.000
_cell.length_b   1.000
_cell.length_c   1.000
_cell.angle_alpha   90.00
_cell.angle_beta   90.00
_cell.angle_gamma   90.00
#
_symmetry.space_group_name_H-M   'P 1'
#
loop_
_entity.id
_entity.type
_entity.pdbx_description
1 polymer ?
#
loop_
_entity_poly.entity_id
_entity_poly.type
_entity_poly.pdbx_seq_one_letter_code
_entity_poly.pdbx_strand_id
1 'polypeptide(L)'
;MGPLVAFLLAIPAAVADPGPSAGEFGAKAYAALPIEQPHDFRKVLSEGPLETLRRDPQARPSPSEMSIPAQGWSVVVPASAGPLLRQAAEDFREYLDRAMQVRVALEPKPSLEGWVSLGNVIVAGTREQMPGCGAALKGRKDYQIVVGPGRVAVCGYDERGAMYGLFNLEARMTLREAPFLPRDLNTTRHSLYKARMTLSGLGWEEWPDKYLATIAHYGFDSIFASVYANPNGVPSNARYYQTIHRQDPKRFRDLIRRAARWGIDVYCPIIWGLTGEPENEEGLRKLIRDIVGEFPEIRGYVLLIEGFIYKDFPGYTRGPEFLREWIRNWTRGVGVASEEFHKLNPAIEVLPWDYNVNFRPEMVDVKRYVIAQYPMDVVPLLTFENGKGFERDGERGYLKDYAINEVGPAEGTEAQIDEARRRGIKAVYSKADTFASWQFGTFPYLPFPYQWHARYKALEKYGIDGTMETWSYGFKPNWVAELRAWYSWSEAPPLDELLRAIARREFGPGSEKTALEAWDRFSRAIRLVPDTGPNMGTTNSIGSAFFFEKPQPRAMTVEHSWTDQQRWIREAYINPYWPYAPARVIVWPDFTNQVNVAARYAQPFSLPVFNKYLLLAADEMEAGLKSYRQAALKAPERKRYGAFREVLLAEQLQRMMRSDQAILEFEDLRFNLAKTSERAERARMLGRMSAILKDEIARTQASLETQRRDSRLGYEWEQDYFYTPYVLEEKLKLLRVTLDEQVPAYRKRNGLP
;
A
#
# COMPACT_ATOMS: atom_id res chain seq x y z
N MET A 1 -24.94 -67.14 -18.79
CA MET A 1 -24.08 -66.06 -18.30
C MET A 1 -23.74 -65.20 -19.51
N GLY A 2 -24.50 -64.11 -19.69
CA GLY A 2 -24.28 -63.16 -20.79
C GLY A 2 -23.67 -61.87 -20.21
N PRO A 3 -22.83 -61.14 -20.94
CA PRO A 3 -22.15 -59.95 -20.43
C PRO A 3 -23.08 -58.74 -20.43
N LEU A 4 -23.13 -58.03 -19.29
CA LEU A 4 -23.74 -56.70 -19.15
C LEU A 4 -22.86 -55.68 -19.88
N VAL A 5 -23.40 -55.05 -20.92
CA VAL A 5 -22.82 -53.89 -21.58
C VAL A 5 -23.29 -52.65 -20.83
N ALA A 6 -22.37 -52.00 -20.09
CA ALA A 6 -22.63 -50.71 -19.42
C ALA A 6 -22.52 -49.57 -20.47
N PHE A 7 -23.63 -48.94 -20.79
CA PHE A 7 -23.67 -47.67 -21.54
C PHE A 7 -23.22 -46.54 -20.63
N LEU A 8 -22.02 -46.07 -20.80
CA LEU A 8 -21.55 -44.79 -20.26
C LEU A 8 -22.16 -43.65 -21.11
N LEU A 9 -23.19 -43.00 -20.61
CA LEU A 9 -23.68 -41.70 -21.10
C LEU A 9 -22.61 -40.64 -20.83
N ALA A 10 -21.86 -40.25 -21.83
CA ALA A 10 -21.00 -39.06 -21.76
C ALA A 10 -21.92 -37.83 -21.69
N ILE A 11 -21.99 -37.21 -20.50
CA ILE A 11 -22.56 -35.87 -20.33
C ILE A 11 -21.58 -34.91 -21.04
N PRO A 12 -22.02 -34.14 -22.06
CA PRO A 12 -21.14 -33.15 -22.66
C PRO A 12 -20.78 -32.12 -21.56
N ALA A 13 -19.48 -32.00 -21.26
CA ALA A 13 -18.99 -30.93 -20.47
C ALA A 13 -19.42 -29.61 -21.16
N ALA A 14 -20.27 -28.83 -20.52
CA ALA A 14 -20.61 -27.51 -20.99
C ALA A 14 -19.29 -26.75 -21.17
N VAL A 15 -18.94 -26.41 -22.41
CA VAL A 15 -17.80 -25.57 -22.72
C VAL A 15 -18.10 -24.24 -22.02
N ALA A 16 -17.38 -23.96 -20.96
CA ALA A 16 -17.49 -22.68 -20.26
C ALA A 16 -17.23 -21.57 -21.27
N ASP A 17 -18.12 -20.59 -21.33
CA ASP A 17 -17.94 -19.39 -22.15
C ASP A 17 -16.54 -18.81 -21.89
N PRO A 18 -15.66 -18.68 -22.90
CA PRO A 18 -14.28 -18.25 -22.70
C PRO A 18 -14.15 -16.83 -22.10
N GLY A 19 -15.26 -16.10 -22.00
CA GLY A 19 -15.31 -14.73 -21.53
C GLY A 19 -14.65 -13.73 -22.51
N PRO A 20 -14.85 -12.42 -22.31
CA PRO A 20 -14.31 -11.40 -23.21
C PRO A 20 -12.78 -11.34 -23.15
N SER A 21 -12.14 -11.25 -24.31
CA SER A 21 -10.68 -11.08 -24.41
C SER A 21 -10.26 -9.68 -23.91
N ALA A 22 -8.96 -9.54 -23.58
CA ALA A 22 -8.39 -8.25 -23.20
C ALA A 22 -8.54 -7.20 -24.29
N GLY A 23 -8.41 -7.58 -25.57
CA GLY A 23 -8.58 -6.67 -26.71
C GLY A 23 -10.02 -6.17 -26.88
N GLU A 24 -11.00 -7.05 -26.75
CA GLU A 24 -12.42 -6.68 -26.81
C GLU A 24 -12.85 -5.78 -25.66
N PHE A 25 -12.40 -6.11 -24.44
CA PHE A 25 -12.64 -5.27 -23.28
C PHE A 25 -11.96 -3.92 -23.43
N GLY A 26 -10.67 -3.91 -23.78
CA GLY A 26 -9.87 -2.70 -23.97
C GLY A 26 -10.50 -1.74 -24.97
N ALA A 27 -10.95 -2.22 -26.13
CA ALA A 27 -11.61 -1.40 -27.13
C ALA A 27 -12.85 -0.66 -26.57
N LYS A 28 -13.69 -1.36 -25.78
CA LYS A 28 -14.87 -0.77 -25.14
C LYS A 28 -14.50 0.22 -24.03
N ALA A 29 -13.50 -0.14 -23.19
CA ALA A 29 -13.05 0.71 -22.08
C ALA A 29 -12.39 2.00 -22.61
N TYR A 30 -11.55 1.90 -23.63
CA TYR A 30 -10.86 3.06 -24.21
C TYR A 30 -11.81 4.01 -24.93
N ALA A 31 -12.90 3.49 -25.51
CA ALA A 31 -13.94 4.33 -26.10
C ALA A 31 -14.80 5.06 -25.04
N ALA A 32 -14.99 4.46 -23.87
CA ALA A 32 -15.86 4.96 -22.81
C ALA A 32 -15.17 5.88 -21.80
N LEU A 33 -13.86 5.71 -21.59
CA LEU A 33 -13.11 6.44 -20.57
C LEU A 33 -12.48 7.71 -21.18
N PRO A 34 -12.53 8.85 -20.48
CA PRO A 34 -11.85 10.07 -20.90
C PRO A 34 -10.33 9.89 -20.85
N ILE A 35 -9.62 10.71 -21.61
CA ILE A 35 -8.18 10.84 -21.50
C ILE A 35 -7.87 11.75 -20.32
N GLU A 36 -7.01 11.29 -19.44
CA GLU A 36 -6.48 12.03 -18.29
C GLU A 36 -5.12 12.64 -18.62
N GLN A 37 -4.80 13.76 -17.97
CA GLN A 37 -3.46 14.32 -18.02
C GLN A 37 -2.53 13.54 -17.07
N PRO A 38 -1.22 13.48 -17.36
CA PRO A 38 -0.28 12.66 -16.57
C PRO A 38 -0.32 12.89 -15.05
N HIS A 39 -0.64 14.07 -14.57
CA HIS A 39 -0.64 14.39 -13.12
C HIS A 39 -2.03 14.63 -12.53
N ASP A 40 -3.10 14.26 -13.23
CA ASP A 40 -4.47 14.46 -12.72
C ASP A 40 -4.72 13.69 -11.42
N PHE A 41 -4.17 12.49 -11.29
CA PHE A 41 -4.34 11.72 -10.04
C PHE A 41 -3.75 12.44 -8.82
N ARG A 42 -2.58 13.04 -8.95
CA ARG A 42 -1.97 13.79 -7.86
C ARG A 42 -2.82 15.00 -7.47
N LYS A 43 -3.41 15.70 -8.43
CA LYS A 43 -4.36 16.79 -8.16
C LYS A 43 -5.61 16.28 -7.45
N VAL A 44 -6.20 15.18 -7.92
CA VAL A 44 -7.35 14.56 -7.27
C VAL A 44 -7.03 14.19 -5.82
N LEU A 45 -5.85 13.62 -5.58
CA LEU A 45 -5.41 13.23 -4.25
C LEU A 45 -5.22 14.43 -3.31
N SER A 46 -4.71 15.57 -3.82
CA SER A 46 -4.45 16.78 -3.02
C SER A 46 -5.66 17.72 -2.91
N GLU A 47 -6.46 17.86 -3.97
CA GLU A 47 -7.46 18.92 -4.11
C GLU A 47 -8.88 18.38 -4.34
N GLY A 48 -9.00 17.10 -4.69
CA GLY A 48 -10.27 16.45 -4.99
C GLY A 48 -11.27 16.56 -3.83
N PRO A 49 -12.58 16.58 -4.09
CA PRO A 49 -13.58 16.62 -3.04
C PRO A 49 -13.49 15.36 -2.19
N LEU A 50 -13.62 15.53 -0.86
CA LEU A 50 -13.69 14.40 0.06
C LEU A 50 -14.95 13.58 -0.21
N GLU A 51 -16.08 14.27 -0.32
CA GLU A 51 -17.38 13.65 -0.52
C GLU A 51 -17.87 13.78 -1.95
N THR A 52 -18.24 12.65 -2.55
CA THR A 52 -18.87 12.54 -3.86
C THR A 52 -20.20 11.83 -3.76
N LEU A 53 -21.10 12.04 -4.72
CA LEU A 53 -22.40 11.38 -4.75
C LEU A 53 -22.25 9.85 -4.79
N ARG A 54 -22.79 9.19 -3.76
CA ARG A 54 -22.77 7.72 -3.60
C ARG A 54 -24.15 7.11 -3.72
N ARG A 55 -25.20 7.87 -3.41
CA ARG A 55 -26.57 7.37 -3.37
C ARG A 55 -27.02 6.79 -4.71
N ASP A 56 -27.51 5.55 -4.66
CA ASP A 56 -28.27 4.95 -5.75
C ASP A 56 -29.73 5.44 -5.70
N PRO A 57 -30.21 6.19 -6.71
CA PRO A 57 -31.60 6.67 -6.72
C PRO A 57 -32.61 5.53 -6.83
N GLN A 58 -32.19 4.34 -7.26
CA GLN A 58 -33.03 3.16 -7.39
C GLN A 58 -33.05 2.29 -6.12
N ALA A 59 -32.14 2.55 -5.16
CA ALA A 59 -32.11 1.81 -3.91
C ALA A 59 -33.42 1.97 -3.13
N ARG A 60 -33.92 0.87 -2.60
CA ARG A 60 -35.09 0.82 -1.71
C ARG A 60 -34.71 0.12 -0.42
N PRO A 61 -35.24 0.57 0.73
CA PRO A 61 -34.98 -0.11 1.99
C PRO A 61 -35.71 -1.45 2.02
N SER A 62 -35.05 -2.46 2.55
CA SER A 62 -35.70 -3.72 2.90
C SER A 62 -36.58 -3.54 4.16
N PRO A 63 -37.51 -4.50 4.49
CA PRO A 63 -38.27 -4.45 5.72
C PRO A 63 -37.43 -4.42 7.00
N SER A 64 -36.22 -5.00 6.95
CA SER A 64 -35.27 -5.02 8.07
C SER A 64 -34.40 -3.73 8.17
N GLU A 65 -34.51 -2.80 7.23
CA GLU A 65 -33.77 -1.56 7.23
C GLU A 65 -34.62 -0.36 7.70
N MET A 66 -34.00 0.55 8.41
CA MET A 66 -34.48 1.89 8.68
C MET A 66 -33.89 2.84 7.62
N SER A 67 -34.74 3.71 7.08
CA SER A 67 -34.30 4.78 6.15
C SER A 67 -34.23 6.11 6.89
N ILE A 68 -33.14 6.84 6.71
CA ILE A 68 -33.03 8.24 7.09
C ILE A 68 -33.64 9.06 5.93
N PRO A 69 -34.75 9.79 6.17
CA PRO A 69 -35.42 10.55 5.11
C PRO A 69 -34.56 11.73 4.63
N ALA A 70 -34.90 12.26 3.46
CA ALA A 70 -34.14 13.37 2.86
C ALA A 70 -34.14 14.64 3.69
N GLN A 71 -35.09 14.82 4.59
CA GLN A 71 -35.22 15.99 5.50
C GLN A 71 -35.91 15.57 6.82
N GLY A 72 -35.83 16.46 7.83
CA GLY A 72 -36.58 16.29 9.09
C GLY A 72 -35.80 15.50 10.16
N TRP A 73 -34.51 15.24 9.94
CA TRP A 73 -33.61 14.68 10.95
C TRP A 73 -32.54 15.70 11.33
N SER A 74 -31.95 15.49 12.51
CA SER A 74 -30.81 16.28 13.00
C SER A 74 -29.65 15.38 13.43
N VAL A 75 -28.43 15.88 13.27
CA VAL A 75 -27.26 15.36 13.97
C VAL A 75 -27.16 16.12 15.30
N VAL A 76 -27.16 15.39 16.40
CA VAL A 76 -27.17 15.95 17.75
C VAL A 76 -25.87 15.61 18.46
N VAL A 77 -25.18 16.62 19.00
CA VAL A 77 -23.98 16.48 19.82
C VAL A 77 -24.12 17.29 21.11
N PRO A 78 -23.35 16.98 22.18
CA PRO A 78 -23.37 17.84 23.37
C PRO A 78 -22.74 19.21 23.06
N ALA A 79 -23.29 20.29 23.63
CA ALA A 79 -22.71 21.62 23.49
C ALA A 79 -21.29 21.71 24.08
N SER A 80 -20.97 20.81 25.01
CA SER A 80 -19.63 20.63 25.61
C SER A 80 -18.69 19.78 24.76
N ALA A 81 -19.11 19.33 23.57
CA ALA A 81 -18.24 18.56 22.68
C ALA A 81 -16.93 19.33 22.39
N GLY A 82 -15.82 18.63 22.41
CA GLY A 82 -14.53 19.20 22.02
C GLY A 82 -14.43 19.44 20.52
N PRO A 83 -13.33 20.06 20.07
CA PRO A 83 -13.15 20.40 18.66
C PRO A 83 -13.23 19.19 17.73
N LEU A 84 -12.74 18.02 18.15
CA LEU A 84 -12.72 16.81 17.35
C LEU A 84 -14.13 16.27 17.07
N LEU A 85 -14.97 16.13 18.09
CA LEU A 85 -16.33 15.61 17.90
C LEU A 85 -17.19 16.62 17.11
N ARG A 86 -17.00 17.92 17.32
CA ARG A 86 -17.70 18.93 16.52
C ARG A 86 -17.30 18.87 15.04
N GLN A 87 -16.00 18.75 14.76
CA GLN A 87 -15.51 18.58 13.38
C GLN A 87 -16.08 17.32 12.73
N ALA A 88 -16.06 16.19 13.44
CA ALA A 88 -16.59 14.94 12.92
C ALA A 88 -18.10 14.97 12.66
N ALA A 89 -18.87 15.66 13.50
CA ALA A 89 -20.32 15.80 13.32
C ALA A 89 -20.66 16.73 12.13
N GLU A 90 -19.89 17.80 11.93
CA GLU A 90 -20.06 18.69 10.77
C GLU A 90 -19.71 17.96 9.47
N ASP A 91 -18.62 17.21 9.47
CA ASP A 91 -18.17 16.40 8.34
C ASP A 91 -19.20 15.32 8.00
N PHE A 92 -19.73 14.61 8.99
CA PHE A 92 -20.80 13.64 8.80
C PHE A 92 -22.08 14.27 8.22
N ARG A 93 -22.43 15.48 8.65
CA ARG A 93 -23.53 16.25 8.06
C ARG A 93 -23.28 16.56 6.59
N GLU A 94 -22.05 16.96 6.25
CA GLU A 94 -21.65 17.19 4.85
C GLU A 94 -21.69 15.92 4.02
N TYR A 95 -21.24 14.77 4.56
CA TYR A 95 -21.37 13.46 3.94
C TYR A 95 -22.83 13.12 3.63
N LEU A 96 -23.74 13.29 4.60
CA LEU A 96 -25.17 13.02 4.39
C LEU A 96 -25.76 13.89 3.27
N ASP A 97 -25.41 15.17 3.22
CA ASP A 97 -25.89 16.09 2.19
C ASP A 97 -25.33 15.74 0.81
N ARG A 98 -24.02 15.61 0.68
CA ARG A 98 -23.33 15.43 -0.60
C ARG A 98 -23.38 14.00 -1.13
N ALA A 99 -23.09 13.03 -0.27
CA ALA A 99 -23.01 11.64 -0.69
C ALA A 99 -24.35 10.95 -0.70
N MET A 100 -25.23 11.22 0.27
CA MET A 100 -26.50 10.55 0.45
C MET A 100 -27.73 11.39 0.07
N GLN A 101 -27.56 12.67 -0.27
CA GLN A 101 -28.66 13.59 -0.57
C GLN A 101 -29.70 13.66 0.59
N VAL A 102 -29.22 13.72 1.81
CA VAL A 102 -29.98 13.84 3.05
C VAL A 102 -29.56 15.11 3.79
N ARG A 103 -30.49 16.06 3.92
CA ARG A 103 -30.24 17.31 4.61
C ARG A 103 -30.67 17.21 6.06
N VAL A 104 -29.71 17.32 6.97
CA VAL A 104 -29.89 17.33 8.42
C VAL A 104 -29.39 18.62 9.04
N ALA A 105 -30.03 19.06 10.13
CA ALA A 105 -29.47 20.13 10.96
C ALA A 105 -28.40 19.57 11.90
N LEU A 106 -27.41 20.39 12.27
CA LEU A 106 -26.51 20.08 13.37
C LEU A 106 -26.96 20.85 14.62
N GLU A 107 -27.34 20.12 15.65
CA GLU A 107 -27.96 20.68 16.87
C GLU A 107 -27.11 20.36 18.11
N PRO A 108 -26.33 21.31 18.63
CA PRO A 108 -25.71 21.15 19.94
C PRO A 108 -26.76 21.22 21.06
N LYS A 109 -26.78 20.22 21.96
CA LYS A 109 -27.67 20.24 23.15
C LYS A 109 -26.86 20.43 24.42
N PRO A 110 -27.41 21.15 25.41
CA PRO A 110 -26.73 21.38 26.70
C PRO A 110 -26.37 20.07 27.42
N SER A 111 -27.22 19.03 27.31
CA SER A 111 -27.00 17.71 27.88
C SER A 111 -27.56 16.64 26.95
N LEU A 112 -26.95 15.46 26.97
CA LEU A 112 -27.45 14.25 26.33
C LEU A 112 -27.99 13.22 27.32
N GLU A 113 -28.27 13.57 28.58
CA GLU A 113 -28.82 12.63 29.58
C GLU A 113 -30.13 11.97 29.10
N GLY A 114 -30.99 12.69 28.41
CA GLY A 114 -32.26 12.19 27.84
C GLY A 114 -32.17 11.71 26.40
N TRP A 115 -30.98 11.35 25.88
CA TRP A 115 -30.79 11.01 24.48
C TRP A 115 -31.71 9.88 23.97
N VAL A 116 -32.10 8.97 24.84
CA VAL A 116 -32.99 7.83 24.51
C VAL A 116 -34.40 8.28 24.12
N SER A 117 -34.85 9.47 24.52
CA SER A 117 -36.17 10.01 24.19
C SER A 117 -36.18 10.88 22.92
N LEU A 118 -35.02 11.16 22.35
CA LEU A 118 -34.93 11.94 21.13
C LEU A 118 -35.44 11.14 19.94
N GLY A 119 -36.20 11.78 19.06
CA GLY A 119 -36.71 11.20 17.82
C GLY A 119 -36.22 11.94 16.59
N ASN A 120 -36.08 11.25 15.47
CA ASN A 120 -35.59 11.74 14.20
C ASN A 120 -34.19 12.32 14.30
N VAL A 121 -33.28 11.62 15.00
CA VAL A 121 -31.93 12.09 15.28
C VAL A 121 -30.84 11.04 15.02
N ILE A 122 -29.68 11.55 14.67
CA ILE A 122 -28.41 10.84 14.82
C ILE A 122 -27.68 11.52 15.96
N VAL A 123 -27.58 10.86 17.12
CA VAL A 123 -26.95 11.42 18.32
C VAL A 123 -25.56 10.83 18.49
N ALA A 124 -24.55 11.71 18.67
CA ALA A 124 -23.16 11.30 18.86
C ALA A 124 -22.55 11.97 20.10
N GLY A 125 -21.86 11.18 20.92
CA GLY A 125 -21.19 11.64 22.13
C GLY A 125 -20.27 10.59 22.71
N THR A 126 -19.60 10.93 23.81
CA THR A 126 -18.83 9.96 24.58
C THR A 126 -19.73 9.22 25.56
N ARG A 127 -19.25 8.08 26.09
CA ARG A 127 -19.96 7.29 27.11
C ARG A 127 -20.27 8.10 28.39
N GLU A 128 -19.47 9.11 28.68
CA GLU A 128 -19.66 10.01 29.82
C GLU A 128 -20.79 11.04 29.54
N GLN A 129 -20.96 11.43 28.28
CA GLN A 129 -21.99 12.36 27.83
C GLN A 129 -23.34 11.70 27.52
N MET A 130 -23.35 10.37 27.30
CA MET A 130 -24.52 9.57 26.92
C MET A 130 -24.77 8.44 27.93
N PRO A 131 -25.36 8.71 29.10
CA PRO A 131 -25.61 7.70 30.13
C PRO A 131 -26.37 6.46 29.59
N GLY A 132 -25.91 5.26 29.99
CA GLY A 132 -26.47 4.01 29.54
C GLY A 132 -25.99 3.53 28.15
N CYS A 133 -25.20 4.31 27.45
CA CYS A 133 -24.54 3.93 26.20
C CYS A 133 -23.07 3.65 26.44
N GLY A 134 -22.50 2.70 25.70
CA GLY A 134 -21.06 2.44 25.73
C GLY A 134 -20.55 1.69 26.95
N ALA A 135 -21.40 1.00 27.70
CA ALA A 135 -20.97 0.22 28.89
C ALA A 135 -19.93 -0.86 28.57
N ALA A 136 -19.95 -1.41 27.36
CA ALA A 136 -19.01 -2.44 26.88
C ALA A 136 -17.69 -1.87 26.32
N LEU A 137 -17.54 -0.54 26.19
CA LEU A 137 -16.34 0.11 25.66
C LEU A 137 -15.20 -0.01 26.67
N LYS A 138 -14.03 -0.47 26.21
CA LYS A 138 -12.89 -0.82 27.06
C LYS A 138 -11.75 0.18 26.98
N GLY A 139 -11.56 0.82 25.83
CA GLY A 139 -10.41 1.66 25.59
C GLY A 139 -10.63 2.77 24.58
N ARG A 140 -9.63 3.61 24.46
CA ARG A 140 -9.64 4.73 23.50
C ARG A 140 -9.96 4.25 22.09
N LYS A 141 -10.75 5.06 21.37
CA LYS A 141 -11.20 4.79 19.99
C LYS A 141 -12.24 3.67 19.85
N ASP A 142 -12.64 3.01 20.95
CA ASP A 142 -13.79 2.11 20.93
C ASP A 142 -15.08 2.87 20.72
N TYR A 143 -16.03 2.26 20.02
CA TYR A 143 -17.36 2.85 19.83
C TYR A 143 -18.47 1.80 19.80
N GLN A 144 -19.68 2.28 20.10
CA GLN A 144 -20.92 1.53 19.94
C GLN A 144 -21.87 2.30 19.02
N ILE A 145 -22.54 1.58 18.13
CA ILE A 145 -23.63 2.11 17.30
C ILE A 145 -24.89 1.34 17.63
N VAL A 146 -25.96 2.07 17.91
CA VAL A 146 -27.30 1.49 18.20
C VAL A 146 -28.32 2.17 17.32
N VAL A 147 -29.08 1.39 16.55
CA VAL A 147 -30.23 1.86 15.78
C VAL A 147 -31.51 1.53 16.55
N GLY A 148 -32.41 2.48 16.66
CA GLY A 148 -33.72 2.33 17.27
C GLY A 148 -34.78 3.10 16.48
N PRO A 149 -36.07 2.99 16.85
CA PRO A 149 -37.13 3.70 16.16
C PRO A 149 -36.87 5.22 16.13
N GLY A 150 -36.70 5.75 14.89
CA GLY A 150 -36.42 7.18 14.67
C GLY A 150 -35.09 7.69 15.24
N ARG A 151 -34.15 6.82 15.54
CA ARG A 151 -32.90 7.23 16.16
C ARG A 151 -31.70 6.36 15.78
N VAL A 152 -30.54 7.00 15.60
CA VAL A 152 -29.23 6.34 15.53
C VAL A 152 -28.37 6.94 16.64
N ALA A 153 -27.79 6.10 17.51
CA ALA A 153 -26.87 6.55 18.55
C ALA A 153 -25.45 6.07 18.25
N VAL A 154 -24.49 6.98 18.37
CA VAL A 154 -23.07 6.73 18.28
C VAL A 154 -22.41 7.10 19.59
N CYS A 155 -21.91 6.14 20.32
CA CYS A 155 -21.27 6.31 21.60
C CYS A 155 -19.79 5.95 21.52
N GLY A 156 -18.90 6.89 21.71
CA GLY A 156 -17.48 6.65 21.80
C GLY A 156 -16.99 6.45 23.23
N TYR A 157 -15.93 5.66 23.42
CA TYR A 157 -15.18 5.67 24.68
C TYR A 157 -14.64 7.08 24.98
N ASP A 158 -14.13 7.72 23.94
CA ASP A 158 -13.69 9.11 23.88
C ASP A 158 -14.21 9.77 22.58
N GLU A 159 -13.85 11.01 22.31
CA GLU A 159 -14.27 11.71 21.10
C GLU A 159 -13.72 11.04 19.80
N ARG A 160 -12.54 10.43 19.86
CA ARG A 160 -12.02 9.64 18.71
C ARG A 160 -12.92 8.42 18.43
N GLY A 161 -13.38 7.75 19.47
CA GLY A 161 -14.34 6.65 19.33
C GLY A 161 -15.66 7.11 18.70
N ALA A 162 -16.23 8.24 19.16
CA ALA A 162 -17.43 8.80 18.56
C ALA A 162 -17.24 9.19 17.09
N MET A 163 -16.12 9.80 16.74
CA MET A 163 -15.73 10.12 15.35
C MET A 163 -15.69 8.83 14.48
N TYR A 164 -14.97 7.80 14.92
CA TYR A 164 -14.90 6.53 14.16
C TYR A 164 -16.25 5.82 14.08
N GLY A 165 -17.12 5.99 15.06
CA GLY A 165 -18.50 5.53 14.98
C GLY A 165 -19.29 6.24 13.88
N LEU A 166 -19.15 7.55 13.72
CA LEU A 166 -19.73 8.31 12.61
C LEU A 166 -19.16 7.85 11.26
N PHE A 167 -17.84 7.70 11.13
CA PHE A 167 -17.22 7.18 9.90
C PHE A 167 -17.63 5.75 9.59
N ASN A 168 -17.93 4.91 10.59
CA ASN A 168 -18.48 3.58 10.35
C ASN A 168 -19.92 3.65 9.82
N LEU A 169 -20.75 4.62 10.23
CA LEU A 169 -22.04 4.86 9.62
C LEU A 169 -21.91 5.26 8.15
N GLU A 170 -20.99 6.15 7.83
CA GLU A 170 -20.68 6.52 6.44
C GLU A 170 -20.26 5.30 5.61
N ALA A 171 -19.35 4.48 6.12
CA ALA A 171 -18.91 3.26 5.46
C ALA A 171 -20.07 2.30 5.18
N ARG A 172 -21.00 2.12 6.15
CA ARG A 172 -22.21 1.29 5.98
C ARG A 172 -23.12 1.84 4.90
N MET A 173 -23.42 3.13 4.94
CA MET A 173 -24.27 3.79 3.95
C MET A 173 -23.61 3.81 2.57
N THR A 174 -22.30 4.00 2.49
CA THR A 174 -21.53 3.96 1.24
C THR A 174 -21.54 2.56 0.61
N LEU A 175 -21.36 1.50 1.41
CA LEU A 175 -21.49 0.12 0.92
C LEU A 175 -22.92 -0.21 0.47
N ARG A 176 -23.92 0.35 1.14
CA ARG A 176 -25.34 0.19 0.79
C ARG A 176 -25.79 1.09 -0.36
N GLU A 177 -24.98 2.12 -0.69
CA GLU A 177 -25.32 3.20 -1.63
C GLU A 177 -26.65 3.89 -1.30
N ALA A 178 -26.99 3.96 -0.03
CA ALA A 178 -28.24 4.58 0.45
C ALA A 178 -28.16 4.88 1.96
N PRO A 179 -28.94 5.86 2.45
CA PRO A 179 -29.01 6.20 3.86
C PRO A 179 -29.90 5.18 4.62
N PHE A 180 -29.60 3.89 4.48
CA PHE A 180 -30.33 2.78 5.09
C PHE A 180 -29.42 2.03 6.05
N LEU A 181 -29.97 1.70 7.23
CA LEU A 181 -29.26 0.96 8.27
C LEU A 181 -30.14 -0.20 8.78
N PRO A 182 -29.56 -1.35 9.15
CA PRO A 182 -30.34 -2.42 9.82
C PRO A 182 -31.06 -1.90 11.06
N ARG A 183 -32.33 -2.25 11.23
CA ARG A 183 -33.16 -1.79 12.37
C ARG A 183 -32.70 -2.34 13.71
N ASP A 184 -32.07 -3.51 13.68
CA ASP A 184 -31.50 -4.22 14.83
C ASP A 184 -30.00 -3.97 15.02
N LEU A 185 -29.42 -3.01 14.30
CA LEU A 185 -28.00 -2.72 14.44
C LEU A 185 -27.68 -2.28 15.86
N ASN A 186 -26.96 -3.13 16.56
CA ASN A 186 -26.35 -2.86 17.85
C ASN A 186 -24.96 -3.50 17.83
N THR A 187 -23.94 -2.70 17.57
CA THR A 187 -22.57 -3.17 17.42
C THR A 187 -21.62 -2.39 18.31
N THR A 188 -20.78 -3.13 19.04
CA THR A 188 -19.67 -2.56 19.81
C THR A 188 -18.38 -2.95 19.14
N ARG A 189 -17.53 -1.97 18.83
CA ARG A 189 -16.30 -2.17 18.12
C ARG A 189 -15.12 -1.69 18.98
N HIS A 190 -14.19 -2.60 19.25
CA HIS A 190 -12.95 -2.29 19.98
C HIS A 190 -11.81 -2.07 19.01
N SER A 191 -11.06 -0.98 19.20
CA SER A 191 -9.85 -0.72 18.39
C SER A 191 -8.81 -1.78 18.63
N LEU A 192 -8.33 -2.45 17.57
CA LEU A 192 -7.29 -3.47 17.67
C LEU A 192 -5.89 -2.86 17.86
N TYR A 193 -5.71 -1.58 17.47
CA TYR A 193 -4.40 -0.96 17.43
C TYR A 193 -4.36 0.36 18.23
N LYS A 194 -3.25 0.57 18.95
CA LYS A 194 -2.94 1.84 19.65
C LYS A 194 -2.60 2.95 18.65
N ALA A 195 -1.91 2.62 17.57
CA ALA A 195 -1.59 3.51 16.47
C ALA A 195 -1.74 2.80 15.12
N ARG A 196 -2.27 3.49 14.14
CA ARG A 196 -2.38 3.07 12.74
C ARG A 196 -1.73 4.16 11.89
N MET A 197 -0.43 3.97 11.63
CA MET A 197 0.39 4.96 10.93
C MET A 197 0.33 4.79 9.43
N THR A 198 0.30 5.91 8.72
CA THR A 198 0.49 5.96 7.28
C THR A 198 1.41 7.10 6.88
N LEU A 199 2.03 6.98 5.71
CA LEU A 199 2.76 8.05 5.05
C LEU A 199 1.85 8.75 4.04
N SER A 200 2.24 9.98 3.67
CA SER A 200 1.53 10.70 2.61
C SER A 200 1.78 10.07 1.25
N GLY A 201 0.72 9.92 0.46
CA GLY A 201 0.83 9.58 -0.96
C GLY A 201 1.16 10.77 -1.86
N LEU A 202 1.40 11.95 -1.28
CA LEU A 202 1.76 13.18 -2.00
C LEU A 202 3.23 13.58 -1.84
N GLY A 203 3.89 13.06 -0.79
CA GLY A 203 5.26 13.40 -0.42
C GLY A 203 5.42 13.58 1.08
N TRP A 204 6.65 13.58 1.57
CA TRP A 204 6.96 13.66 3.00
C TRP A 204 6.39 14.90 3.69
N GLU A 205 6.24 16.00 2.94
CA GLU A 205 5.87 17.31 3.47
C GLU A 205 4.44 17.74 3.09
N GLU A 206 3.74 16.95 2.29
CA GLU A 206 2.48 17.35 1.71
C GLU A 206 1.29 16.67 2.39
N TRP A 207 0.56 17.46 3.17
CA TRP A 207 -0.57 17.02 3.98
C TRP A 207 -1.72 18.04 3.89
N PRO A 208 -2.40 18.18 2.74
CA PRO A 208 -3.58 19.04 2.62
C PRO A 208 -4.69 18.64 3.61
N ASP A 209 -5.53 19.59 4.02
CA ASP A 209 -6.61 19.32 4.99
C ASP A 209 -7.57 18.23 4.55
N LYS A 210 -7.98 18.25 3.29
CA LYS A 210 -8.83 17.17 2.71
C LYS A 210 -8.16 15.82 2.71
N TYR A 211 -6.86 15.77 2.52
CA TYR A 211 -6.10 14.55 2.56
C TYR A 211 -5.98 13.99 4.00
N LEU A 212 -5.80 14.87 5.00
CA LEU A 212 -5.86 14.49 6.42
C LEU A 212 -7.26 13.94 6.79
N ALA A 213 -8.33 14.60 6.33
CA ALA A 213 -9.68 14.09 6.48
C ALA A 213 -9.83 12.69 5.87
N THR A 214 -9.37 12.50 4.63
CA THR A 214 -9.40 11.20 3.95
C THR A 214 -8.67 10.11 4.74
N ILE A 215 -7.48 10.41 5.27
CA ILE A 215 -6.70 9.49 6.12
C ILE A 215 -7.52 9.04 7.33
N ALA A 216 -8.21 9.98 8.03
CA ALA A 216 -9.05 9.67 9.17
C ALA A 216 -10.25 8.77 8.80
N HIS A 217 -10.94 9.05 7.69
CA HIS A 217 -12.06 8.24 7.19
C HIS A 217 -11.66 6.80 6.88
N TYR A 218 -10.44 6.60 6.39
CA TYR A 218 -9.89 5.26 6.18
C TYR A 218 -9.33 4.61 7.46
N GLY A 219 -9.62 5.18 8.63
CA GLY A 219 -9.31 4.61 9.92
C GLY A 219 -7.86 4.73 10.38
N PHE A 220 -7.04 5.53 9.72
CA PHE A 220 -5.72 5.90 10.23
C PHE A 220 -5.84 6.99 11.29
N ASP A 221 -5.09 6.85 12.35
CA ASP A 221 -5.07 7.79 13.48
C ASP A 221 -3.67 8.34 13.76
N SER A 222 -2.73 8.03 12.90
CA SER A 222 -1.36 8.45 13.03
C SER A 222 -0.72 8.67 11.67
N ILE A 223 0.11 9.68 11.55
CA ILE A 223 0.92 9.94 10.36
C ILE A 223 2.40 9.90 10.70
N PHE A 224 3.18 9.45 9.73
CA PHE A 224 4.63 9.48 9.78
C PHE A 224 5.09 10.68 8.97
N ALA A 225 5.52 11.75 9.62
CA ALA A 225 5.88 13.01 9.01
C ALA A 225 7.23 13.51 9.52
N SER A 226 8.07 13.99 8.62
CA SER A 226 9.41 14.48 8.95
C SER A 226 9.42 15.91 9.44
N VAL A 227 10.23 16.16 10.46
CA VAL A 227 10.50 17.51 11.00
C VAL A 227 11.85 18.03 10.60
N TYR A 228 12.86 17.18 10.60
CA TYR A 228 14.24 17.61 10.60
C TYR A 228 15.10 16.89 9.59
N ALA A 229 15.83 17.69 8.82
CA ALA A 229 17.11 17.25 8.27
C ALA A 229 18.18 17.48 9.33
N ASN A 230 19.11 16.53 9.47
CA ASN A 230 20.29 16.76 10.29
C ASN A 230 21.08 17.97 9.76
N PRO A 231 21.26 19.05 10.53
CA PRO A 231 21.86 20.25 10.01
C PRO A 231 23.39 20.20 9.88
N ASN A 232 24.09 19.28 10.54
CA ASN A 232 25.55 19.34 10.65
C ASN A 232 26.25 17.98 10.50
N GLY A 233 27.08 17.86 9.48
CA GLY A 233 28.15 16.86 9.47
C GLY A 233 27.82 15.49 8.87
N VAL A 234 26.78 15.35 8.08
CA VAL A 234 26.38 14.08 7.50
C VAL A 234 27.21 13.75 6.24
N PRO A 235 27.66 12.49 6.05
CA PRO A 235 28.34 12.04 4.84
C PRO A 235 27.58 12.36 3.55
N SER A 236 28.30 12.50 2.43
CA SER A 236 27.74 12.92 1.14
C SER A 236 26.60 12.03 0.60
N ASN A 237 26.61 10.75 0.95
CA ASN A 237 25.52 9.79 0.62
C ASN A 237 24.23 10.06 1.39
N ALA A 238 24.27 10.87 2.42
CA ALA A 238 23.12 11.23 3.23
C ALA A 238 22.39 12.50 2.76
N ARG A 239 22.84 13.15 1.70
CA ARG A 239 22.17 14.33 1.12
C ARG A 239 20.73 14.06 0.75
N TYR A 240 20.41 12.85 0.34
CA TYR A 240 19.06 12.38 0.08
C TYR A 240 18.12 12.70 1.23
N TYR A 241 18.42 12.14 2.40
CA TYR A 241 17.53 12.32 3.57
C TYR A 241 17.57 13.74 4.15
N GLN A 242 18.65 14.46 3.99
CA GLN A 242 18.73 15.87 4.42
C GLN A 242 17.73 16.76 3.70
N THR A 243 17.49 16.49 2.42
CA THR A 243 16.61 17.33 1.60
C THR A 243 15.13 16.96 1.79
N ILE A 244 14.82 15.68 1.87
CA ILE A 244 13.43 15.21 2.01
C ILE A 244 12.86 15.43 3.41
N HIS A 245 13.71 15.63 4.41
CA HIS A 245 13.30 15.85 5.81
C HIS A 245 13.38 17.31 6.26
N ARG A 246 13.61 18.23 5.33
CA ARG A 246 13.76 19.66 5.64
C ARG A 246 12.43 20.36 5.59
N GLN A 247 11.67 20.30 6.68
CA GLN A 247 10.45 21.09 6.81
C GLN A 247 10.68 22.44 7.49
N ASP A 248 9.94 23.45 7.04
CA ASP A 248 9.79 24.71 7.78
C ASP A 248 9.10 24.40 9.11
N PRO A 249 9.69 24.75 10.28
CA PRO A 249 9.11 24.50 11.58
C PRO A 249 7.71 25.08 11.76
N LYS A 250 7.40 26.22 11.12
CA LYS A 250 6.06 26.82 11.18
C LYS A 250 5.04 25.97 10.45
N ARG A 251 5.37 25.48 9.26
CA ARG A 251 4.52 24.55 8.49
C ARG A 251 4.30 23.26 9.25
N PHE A 252 5.32 22.76 9.93
CA PHE A 252 5.22 21.54 10.70
C PHE A 252 4.32 21.69 11.95
N ARG A 253 4.43 22.79 12.70
CA ARG A 253 3.47 23.09 13.79
C ARG A 253 2.04 23.23 13.27
N ASP A 254 1.88 23.82 12.10
CA ASP A 254 0.57 23.91 11.44
C ASP A 254 0.03 22.52 11.08
N LEU A 255 0.88 21.63 10.55
CA LEU A 255 0.50 20.23 10.29
C LEU A 255 0.03 19.52 11.56
N ILE A 256 0.76 19.62 12.67
CA ILE A 256 0.37 19.01 13.95
C ILE A 256 -1.03 19.50 14.37
N ARG A 257 -1.29 20.80 14.29
CA ARG A 257 -2.60 21.38 14.65
C ARG A 257 -3.73 20.90 13.74
N ARG A 258 -3.47 20.83 12.43
CA ARG A 258 -4.45 20.35 11.44
C ARG A 258 -4.74 18.86 11.59
N ALA A 259 -3.71 18.05 11.81
CA ALA A 259 -3.83 16.62 12.08
C ALA A 259 -4.67 16.34 13.35
N ALA A 260 -4.43 17.12 14.42
CA ALA A 260 -5.17 16.99 15.68
C ALA A 260 -6.69 17.23 15.52
N ARG A 261 -7.15 18.05 14.55
CA ARG A 261 -8.58 18.23 14.26
C ARG A 261 -9.27 16.95 13.82
N TRP A 262 -8.52 16.02 13.25
CA TRP A 262 -8.97 14.71 12.80
C TRP A 262 -8.55 13.57 13.74
N GLY A 263 -8.09 13.90 14.95
CA GLY A 263 -7.62 12.92 15.92
C GLY A 263 -6.38 12.15 15.45
N ILE A 264 -5.59 12.72 14.55
CA ILE A 264 -4.38 12.12 13.99
C ILE A 264 -3.19 12.57 14.83
N ASP A 265 -2.44 11.60 15.36
CA ASP A 265 -1.17 11.82 16.04
C ASP A 265 -0.01 11.86 15.03
N VAL A 266 1.04 12.62 15.36
CA VAL A 266 2.23 12.74 14.51
C VAL A 266 3.38 11.95 15.11
N TYR A 267 3.99 11.09 14.29
CA TYR A 267 5.25 10.39 14.56
C TYR A 267 6.34 10.92 13.65
N CYS A 268 7.54 11.11 14.19
CA CYS A 268 8.67 11.62 13.44
C CYS A 268 9.78 10.60 13.30
N PRO A 269 10.43 10.49 12.13
CA PRO A 269 11.66 9.74 12.00
C PRO A 269 12.84 10.47 12.64
N ILE A 270 13.70 9.73 13.30
CA ILE A 270 15.11 10.09 13.50
C ILE A 270 15.92 9.12 12.68
N ILE A 271 16.52 9.62 11.61
CA ILE A 271 17.32 8.81 10.71
C ILE A 271 18.80 9.07 10.97
N TRP A 272 19.17 10.35 11.16
CA TRP A 272 20.56 10.78 11.32
C TRP A 272 20.86 11.22 12.74
N GLY A 273 22.13 11.10 13.11
CA GLY A 273 22.59 11.41 14.46
C GLY A 273 22.41 10.28 15.46
N LEU A 274 21.80 9.15 15.05
CA LEU A 274 21.77 7.95 15.88
C LEU A 274 23.16 7.33 15.96
N THR A 275 23.64 7.12 17.17
CA THR A 275 24.98 6.59 17.42
C THR A 275 24.99 5.68 18.63
N GLY A 276 25.83 4.64 18.59
CA GLY A 276 26.18 3.81 19.74
C GLY A 276 27.56 4.14 20.30
N GLU A 277 28.24 5.14 19.77
CA GLU A 277 29.59 5.54 20.17
C GLU A 277 29.51 6.56 21.31
N PRO A 278 30.21 6.33 22.46
CA PRO A 278 30.15 7.20 23.63
C PRO A 278 30.46 8.66 23.34
N GLU A 279 31.42 8.93 22.49
CA GLU A 279 31.86 10.28 22.12
C GLU A 279 30.80 11.10 21.39
N ASN A 280 29.81 10.46 20.78
CA ASN A 280 28.73 11.10 20.03
C ASN A 280 27.41 11.20 20.80
N GLU A 281 27.32 10.62 22.01
CA GLU A 281 26.07 10.56 22.79
C GLU A 281 25.49 11.95 23.13
N GLU A 282 26.34 12.91 23.48
CA GLU A 282 25.85 14.26 23.83
C GLU A 282 25.25 14.98 22.59
N GLY A 283 25.77 14.73 21.40
CA GLY A 283 25.17 15.21 20.16
C GLY A 283 23.75 14.67 19.93
N LEU A 284 23.56 13.37 20.19
CA LEU A 284 22.23 12.73 20.11
C LEU A 284 21.27 13.28 21.16
N ARG A 285 21.71 13.41 22.42
CA ARG A 285 20.89 13.99 23.49
C ARG A 285 20.48 15.44 23.18
N LYS A 286 21.43 16.24 22.67
CA LYS A 286 21.14 17.62 22.26
C LYS A 286 20.10 17.65 21.13
N LEU A 287 20.24 16.83 20.11
CA LEU A 287 19.26 16.73 19.01
C LEU A 287 17.85 16.43 19.56
N ILE A 288 17.74 15.47 20.48
CA ILE A 288 16.47 15.10 21.11
C ILE A 288 15.88 16.27 21.90
N ARG A 289 16.68 16.95 22.73
CA ARG A 289 16.22 18.11 23.50
C ARG A 289 15.70 19.24 22.58
N ASP A 290 16.43 19.51 21.52
CA ASP A 290 16.06 20.56 20.54
C ASP A 290 14.71 20.23 19.86
N ILE A 291 14.51 18.99 19.39
CA ILE A 291 13.28 18.57 18.70
C ILE A 291 12.09 18.55 19.66
N VAL A 292 12.24 17.94 20.84
CA VAL A 292 11.15 17.83 21.83
C VAL A 292 10.79 19.22 22.39
N GLY A 293 11.80 20.07 22.62
CA GLY A 293 11.57 21.44 23.05
C GLY A 293 10.83 22.28 22.03
N GLU A 294 11.06 22.04 20.76
CA GLU A 294 10.38 22.76 19.68
C GLU A 294 8.99 22.18 19.36
N PHE A 295 8.79 20.87 19.45
CA PHE A 295 7.55 20.17 19.09
C PHE A 295 7.10 19.18 20.17
N PRO A 296 6.67 19.67 21.35
CA PRO A 296 6.29 18.81 22.47
C PRO A 296 5.04 17.96 22.22
N GLU A 297 4.27 18.27 21.18
CA GLU A 297 3.04 17.57 20.80
C GLU A 297 3.28 16.30 19.99
N ILE A 298 4.50 16.05 19.54
CA ILE A 298 4.83 14.82 18.78
C ILE A 298 4.58 13.60 19.68
N ARG A 299 3.82 12.65 19.16
CA ARG A 299 3.42 11.44 19.89
C ARG A 299 4.56 10.46 20.09
N GLY A 300 5.41 10.33 19.09
CA GLY A 300 6.51 9.38 19.15
C GLY A 300 7.56 9.59 18.06
N TYR A 301 8.67 8.89 18.23
CA TYR A 301 9.80 8.98 17.33
C TYR A 301 10.22 7.58 16.85
N VAL A 302 10.31 7.44 15.54
CA VAL A 302 10.80 6.22 14.90
C VAL A 302 12.30 6.34 14.66
N LEU A 303 13.08 5.50 15.33
CA LEU A 303 14.53 5.46 15.17
C LEU A 303 14.86 4.51 14.03
N LEU A 304 15.29 5.03 12.88
CA LEU A 304 15.60 4.21 11.72
C LEU A 304 17.05 3.74 11.75
N ILE A 305 17.22 2.43 11.77
CA ILE A 305 18.52 1.79 11.75
C ILE A 305 19.32 2.09 10.46
N GLU A 306 18.64 2.39 9.35
CA GLU A 306 19.28 2.73 8.07
C GLU A 306 20.20 3.95 8.17
N GLY A 307 19.87 4.89 9.04
CA GLY A 307 20.69 6.06 9.32
C GLY A 307 21.75 5.87 10.42
N PHE A 308 21.79 4.70 11.05
CA PHE A 308 22.76 4.38 12.07
C PHE A 308 24.09 3.96 11.45
N ILE A 309 25.12 4.76 11.69
CA ILE A 309 26.45 4.52 11.16
C ILE A 309 27.33 3.96 12.29
N TYR A 310 27.72 2.71 12.16
CA TYR A 310 28.73 2.07 12.98
C TYR A 310 29.51 1.11 12.11
N LYS A 311 30.80 1.37 11.91
CA LYS A 311 31.64 0.64 10.94
C LYS A 311 30.95 0.61 9.57
N ASP A 312 30.70 -0.55 9.02
CA ASP A 312 29.93 -0.68 7.77
C ASP A 312 28.46 -1.00 8.09
N PHE A 313 27.54 -0.47 7.28
CA PHE A 313 26.14 -0.90 7.36
C PHE A 313 26.04 -2.42 7.18
N PRO A 314 25.28 -3.16 8.03
CA PRO A 314 25.29 -4.63 8.03
C PRO A 314 24.58 -5.25 6.83
N GLY A 315 24.14 -4.43 5.87
CA GLY A 315 23.38 -4.87 4.72
C GLY A 315 24.09 -5.95 3.93
N TYR A 316 23.63 -7.12 3.96
CA TYR A 316 23.61 -8.15 2.94
C TYR A 316 24.45 -9.42 3.12
N THR A 317 25.58 -9.47 3.81
CA THR A 317 26.41 -10.70 3.76
C THR A 317 27.23 -11.03 5.00
N ARG A 318 27.12 -10.27 6.07
CA ARG A 318 27.95 -10.47 7.24
C ARG A 318 27.35 -11.51 8.19
N GLY A 319 28.22 -12.31 8.82
CA GLY A 319 27.81 -13.41 9.69
C GLY A 319 27.15 -12.97 10.99
N PRO A 320 26.54 -13.93 11.76
CA PRO A 320 25.80 -13.64 12.99
C PRO A 320 26.62 -12.92 14.08
N GLU A 321 27.92 -13.17 14.18
CA GLU A 321 28.78 -12.52 15.18
C GLU A 321 28.94 -11.01 14.92
N PHE A 322 29.18 -10.65 13.66
CA PHE A 322 29.24 -9.24 13.26
C PHE A 322 27.90 -8.53 13.53
N LEU A 323 26.80 -9.18 13.21
CA LEU A 323 25.47 -8.64 13.49
C LEU A 323 25.24 -8.45 14.99
N ARG A 324 25.69 -9.36 15.85
CA ARG A 324 25.56 -9.22 17.31
C ARG A 324 26.37 -8.03 17.86
N GLU A 325 27.56 -7.80 17.37
CA GLU A 325 28.36 -6.62 17.73
C GLU A 325 27.67 -5.34 17.27
N TRP A 326 27.23 -5.31 16.02
CA TRP A 326 26.54 -4.18 15.43
C TRP A 326 25.24 -3.87 16.18
N ILE A 327 24.44 -4.90 16.52
CA ILE A 327 23.22 -4.78 17.32
C ILE A 327 23.49 -4.18 18.69
N ARG A 328 24.56 -4.59 19.39
CA ARG A 328 24.90 -3.99 20.70
C ARG A 328 25.13 -2.48 20.60
N ASN A 329 25.77 -2.02 19.55
CA ASN A 329 25.97 -0.58 19.33
C ASN A 329 24.68 0.13 18.96
N TRP A 330 23.86 -0.48 18.11
CA TRP A 330 22.53 0.03 17.80
C TRP A 330 21.66 0.18 19.06
N THR A 331 21.55 -0.88 19.83
CA THR A 331 20.70 -0.90 21.04
C THR A 331 21.22 0.04 22.13
N ARG A 332 22.51 0.31 22.18
CA ARG A 332 23.08 1.36 23.05
C ARG A 332 22.58 2.74 22.61
N GLY A 333 22.63 3.06 21.32
CA GLY A 333 22.10 4.30 20.78
C GLY A 333 20.60 4.47 21.06
N VAL A 334 19.83 3.38 20.90
CA VAL A 334 18.41 3.32 21.27
C VAL A 334 18.22 3.61 22.77
N GLY A 335 19.09 3.05 23.63
CA GLY A 335 19.06 3.31 25.07
C GLY A 335 19.28 4.78 25.42
N VAL A 336 20.29 5.40 24.83
CA VAL A 336 20.58 6.84 25.02
C VAL A 336 19.39 7.69 24.56
N ALA A 337 18.81 7.35 23.39
CA ALA A 337 17.65 8.08 22.87
C ALA A 337 16.43 7.92 23.78
N SER A 338 16.11 6.68 24.20
CA SER A 338 14.97 6.39 25.07
C SER A 338 15.06 7.12 26.40
N GLU A 339 16.22 7.08 27.04
CA GLU A 339 16.48 7.79 28.29
C GLU A 339 16.22 9.30 28.16
N GLU A 340 16.77 9.93 27.12
CA GLU A 340 16.64 11.38 26.94
C GLU A 340 15.20 11.78 26.57
N PHE A 341 14.51 11.02 25.70
CA PHE A 341 13.09 11.25 25.39
C PHE A 341 12.21 11.17 26.63
N HIS A 342 12.34 10.10 27.42
CA HIS A 342 11.49 9.87 28.60
C HIS A 342 11.82 10.81 29.77
N LYS A 343 13.05 11.29 29.85
CA LYS A 343 13.41 12.36 30.80
C LYS A 343 12.68 13.66 30.48
N LEU A 344 12.47 13.98 29.20
CA LEU A 344 11.75 15.18 28.78
C LEU A 344 10.23 14.99 28.83
N ASN A 345 9.73 13.85 28.37
CA ASN A 345 8.32 13.50 28.43
C ASN A 345 8.12 11.97 28.41
N PRO A 346 7.74 11.36 29.55
CA PRO A 346 7.56 9.92 29.68
C PRO A 346 6.40 9.34 28.83
N ALA A 347 5.58 10.18 28.21
CA ALA A 347 4.49 9.76 27.32
C ALA A 347 4.92 9.60 25.86
N ILE A 348 6.13 10.02 25.50
CA ILE A 348 6.67 9.85 24.15
C ILE A 348 6.87 8.36 23.88
N GLU A 349 6.43 7.89 22.71
CA GLU A 349 6.72 6.53 22.24
C GLU A 349 8.02 6.53 21.45
N VAL A 350 8.96 5.71 21.83
CA VAL A 350 10.25 5.53 21.14
C VAL A 350 10.22 4.21 20.40
N LEU A 351 10.24 4.28 19.05
CA LEU A 351 10.04 3.13 18.18
C LEU A 351 11.34 2.78 17.42
N PRO A 352 12.22 1.96 17.98
CA PRO A 352 13.36 1.44 17.21
C PRO A 352 12.88 0.50 16.12
N TRP A 353 13.33 0.76 14.88
CA TRP A 353 12.96 -0.01 13.70
C TRP A 353 14.20 -0.56 13.01
N ASP A 354 14.30 -1.88 12.97
CA ASP A 354 15.38 -2.64 12.34
C ASP A 354 15.24 -2.71 10.79
N TYR A 355 14.80 -1.61 10.20
CA TYR A 355 14.57 -1.44 8.77
C TYR A 355 15.83 -1.75 7.95
N ASN A 356 15.66 -2.44 6.85
CA ASN A 356 16.69 -2.74 5.86
C ASN A 356 17.82 -3.67 6.36
N VAL A 357 17.74 -4.22 7.58
CA VAL A 357 18.64 -5.29 8.01
C VAL A 357 18.21 -6.59 7.36
N ASN A 358 19.12 -7.20 6.61
CA ASN A 358 18.84 -8.44 5.88
C ASN A 358 18.90 -9.66 6.81
N PHE A 359 17.86 -9.85 7.62
CA PHE A 359 17.70 -11.04 8.42
C PHE A 359 17.26 -12.22 7.54
N ARG A 360 18.04 -13.28 7.56
CA ARG A 360 17.73 -14.53 6.86
C ARG A 360 16.91 -15.46 7.77
N PRO A 361 16.19 -16.46 7.22
CA PRO A 361 15.33 -17.36 7.98
C PRO A 361 16.06 -18.04 9.16
N GLU A 362 17.32 -18.40 9.00
CA GLU A 362 18.13 -19.04 10.04
C GLU A 362 18.58 -18.11 11.17
N MET A 363 18.36 -16.81 11.07
CA MET A 363 18.80 -15.82 12.07
C MET A 363 17.77 -15.55 13.17
N VAL A 364 16.95 -16.52 13.53
CA VAL A 364 15.92 -16.40 14.57
C VAL A 364 16.50 -15.92 15.90
N ASP A 365 17.62 -16.51 16.34
CA ASP A 365 18.26 -16.11 17.59
C ASP A 365 18.89 -14.72 17.55
N VAL A 366 19.34 -14.27 16.37
CA VAL A 366 19.85 -12.91 16.19
C VAL A 366 18.71 -11.90 16.32
N LYS A 367 17.56 -12.15 15.70
CA LYS A 367 16.37 -11.30 15.83
C LYS A 367 15.84 -11.25 17.27
N ARG A 368 15.79 -12.39 17.97
CA ARG A 368 15.46 -12.44 19.40
C ARG A 368 16.44 -11.60 20.22
N TYR A 369 17.74 -11.69 19.90
CA TYR A 369 18.79 -10.94 20.58
C TYR A 369 18.62 -9.42 20.45
N VAL A 370 18.12 -8.89 19.31
CA VAL A 370 17.80 -7.46 19.18
C VAL A 370 16.86 -7.01 20.28
N ILE A 371 15.76 -7.72 20.47
CA ILE A 371 14.75 -7.39 21.49
C ILE A 371 15.31 -7.57 22.90
N ALA A 372 16.15 -8.60 23.11
CA ALA A 372 16.76 -8.84 24.40
C ALA A 372 17.68 -7.70 24.87
N GLN A 373 18.19 -6.89 23.95
CA GLN A 373 19.07 -5.76 24.27
C GLN A 373 18.31 -4.41 24.35
N TYR A 374 17.06 -4.31 23.91
CA TYR A 374 16.31 -3.04 23.97
C TYR A 374 15.98 -2.64 25.41
N PRO A 375 15.90 -1.33 25.73
CA PRO A 375 15.25 -0.84 26.94
C PRO A 375 13.81 -1.34 27.06
N MET A 376 13.29 -1.41 28.29
CA MET A 376 11.94 -1.92 28.55
C MET A 376 10.81 -0.94 28.19
N ASP A 377 11.15 0.31 28.03
CA ASP A 377 10.25 1.44 27.80
C ASP A 377 10.10 1.84 26.32
N VAL A 378 10.79 1.15 25.42
CA VAL A 378 10.61 1.33 23.97
C VAL A 378 9.44 0.51 23.43
N VAL A 379 8.98 0.88 22.25
CA VAL A 379 7.99 0.16 21.44
C VAL A 379 8.68 -0.36 20.19
N PRO A 380 9.15 -1.61 20.14
CA PRO A 380 9.78 -2.15 18.94
C PRO A 380 8.84 -2.05 17.73
N LEU A 381 9.34 -1.52 16.62
CA LEU A 381 8.67 -1.53 15.31
C LEU A 381 9.33 -2.61 14.45
N LEU A 382 8.59 -3.69 14.19
CA LEU A 382 9.12 -4.88 13.53
C LEU A 382 8.65 -4.96 12.09
N THR A 383 9.54 -5.28 11.15
CA THR A 383 9.14 -5.62 9.78
C THR A 383 8.57 -7.04 9.76
N PHE A 384 7.25 -7.15 9.52
CA PHE A 384 6.45 -8.35 9.82
C PHE A 384 6.92 -9.60 9.08
N GLU A 385 7.24 -9.49 7.79
CA GLU A 385 7.65 -10.60 6.94
C GLU A 385 9.17 -10.77 6.79
N ASN A 386 9.97 -9.88 7.35
CA ASN A 386 11.42 -9.90 7.16
C ASN A 386 12.04 -11.23 7.64
N GLY A 387 12.63 -11.97 6.69
CA GLY A 387 13.19 -13.30 6.93
C GLY A 387 12.19 -14.44 6.73
N LYS A 388 10.96 -14.20 6.23
CA LYS A 388 9.99 -15.26 5.92
C LYS A 388 10.49 -16.13 4.78
N GLY A 389 10.76 -17.40 5.07
CA GLY A 389 11.17 -18.37 4.05
C GLY A 389 9.98 -18.83 3.19
N PHE A 390 10.26 -19.13 1.93
CA PHE A 390 9.32 -19.77 1.01
C PHE A 390 10.07 -20.58 -0.06
N GLU A 391 9.34 -21.42 -0.78
CA GLU A 391 9.93 -22.35 -1.75
C GLU A 391 9.22 -22.28 -3.10
N ARG A 392 9.98 -22.45 -4.19
CA ARG A 392 9.50 -22.58 -5.55
C ARG A 392 10.28 -23.71 -6.25
N ASP A 393 9.61 -24.79 -6.67
CA ASP A 393 10.22 -25.96 -7.31
C ASP A 393 11.44 -26.54 -6.54
N GLY A 394 11.41 -26.56 -5.20
CA GLY A 394 12.51 -27.04 -4.38
C GLY A 394 13.64 -26.02 -4.14
N GLU A 395 13.62 -24.88 -4.81
CA GLU A 395 14.54 -23.77 -4.53
C GLU A 395 13.96 -22.86 -3.42
N ARG A 396 14.83 -22.41 -2.51
CA ARG A 396 14.42 -21.63 -1.34
C ARG A 396 14.77 -20.17 -1.46
N GLY A 397 13.78 -19.33 -1.21
CA GLY A 397 13.90 -17.89 -1.05
C GLY A 397 13.42 -17.41 0.30
N TYR A 398 13.56 -16.13 0.56
CA TYR A 398 13.00 -15.48 1.75
C TYR A 398 12.70 -14.01 1.45
N LEU A 399 11.70 -13.49 2.16
CA LEU A 399 11.32 -12.09 2.03
C LEU A 399 12.30 -11.19 2.81
N LYS A 400 12.69 -10.10 2.18
CA LYS A 400 13.45 -9.03 2.83
C LYS A 400 12.53 -7.97 3.40
N ASP A 401 11.64 -7.42 2.58
CA ASP A 401 10.60 -6.46 2.92
C ASP A 401 9.65 -6.24 1.73
N TYR A 402 8.58 -5.46 1.91
CA TYR A 402 7.71 -4.95 0.84
C TYR A 402 7.05 -5.99 -0.07
N ALA A 403 6.92 -7.21 0.37
CA ALA A 403 6.29 -8.25 -0.41
C ALA A 403 5.01 -8.76 0.24
N ILE A 404 4.07 -9.18 -0.60
CA ILE A 404 2.76 -9.69 -0.19
C ILE A 404 2.54 -11.14 -0.63
N ASN A 405 3.46 -11.73 -1.37
CA ASN A 405 3.37 -13.12 -1.83
C ASN A 405 3.32 -14.13 -0.67
N GLU A 406 3.95 -13.84 0.46
CA GLU A 406 3.84 -14.63 1.69
C GLU A 406 3.26 -13.78 2.81
N VAL A 407 2.54 -14.42 3.73
CA VAL A 407 1.98 -13.75 4.93
C VAL A 407 2.85 -14.07 6.14
N GLY A 408 3.29 -13.03 6.84
CA GLY A 408 4.06 -13.14 8.08
C GLY A 408 3.24 -13.64 9.29
N PRO A 409 3.84 -13.60 10.46
CA PRO A 409 5.22 -13.15 10.65
C PRO A 409 6.25 -14.18 10.16
N ALA A 410 7.49 -13.72 9.94
CA ALA A 410 8.60 -14.63 9.84
C ALA A 410 8.90 -15.27 11.20
N GLU A 411 9.52 -16.46 11.22
CA GLU A 411 9.86 -17.17 12.46
C GLU A 411 10.73 -16.31 13.40
N GLY A 412 11.66 -15.54 12.83
CA GLY A 412 12.47 -14.60 13.60
C GLY A 412 11.66 -13.41 14.14
N THR A 413 10.65 -12.93 13.41
CA THR A 413 9.76 -11.87 13.88
C THR A 413 8.82 -12.37 14.97
N GLU A 414 8.32 -13.60 14.86
CA GLU A 414 7.58 -14.27 15.93
C GLU A 414 8.44 -14.36 17.21
N ALA A 415 9.71 -14.78 17.09
CA ALA A 415 10.65 -14.82 18.20
C ALA A 415 10.92 -13.42 18.82
N GLN A 416 10.90 -12.34 18.02
CA GLN A 416 10.98 -10.97 18.52
C GLN A 416 9.74 -10.58 19.33
N ILE A 417 8.55 -10.92 18.84
CA ILE A 417 7.28 -10.68 19.54
C ILE A 417 7.24 -11.43 20.87
N ASP A 418 7.60 -12.71 20.87
CA ASP A 418 7.62 -13.55 22.07
C ASP A 418 8.62 -13.04 23.10
N GLU A 419 9.81 -12.62 22.67
CA GLU A 419 10.83 -12.06 23.55
C GLU A 419 10.38 -10.72 24.16
N ALA A 420 9.74 -9.86 23.37
CA ALA A 420 9.18 -8.61 23.87
C ALA A 420 8.14 -8.86 24.97
N ARG A 421 7.24 -9.81 24.76
CA ARG A 421 6.24 -10.21 25.77
C ARG A 421 6.86 -10.84 27.01
N ARG A 422 7.79 -11.77 26.81
CA ARG A 422 8.52 -12.43 27.91
C ARG A 422 9.22 -11.41 28.82
N ARG A 423 9.75 -10.35 28.21
CA ARG A 423 10.39 -9.25 28.96
C ARG A 423 9.41 -8.28 29.59
N GLY A 424 8.14 -8.28 29.17
CA GLY A 424 7.13 -7.34 29.64
C GLY A 424 7.18 -5.96 28.95
N ILE A 425 7.71 -5.89 27.72
CA ILE A 425 7.61 -4.69 26.86
C ILE A 425 6.13 -4.43 26.59
N LYS A 426 5.67 -3.19 26.82
CA LYS A 426 4.24 -2.84 26.90
C LYS A 426 3.50 -2.85 25.57
N ALA A 427 4.20 -2.73 24.45
CA ALA A 427 3.62 -2.72 23.12
C ALA A 427 4.65 -3.14 22.07
N VAL A 428 4.19 -3.77 21.00
CA VAL A 428 4.95 -4.12 19.80
C VAL A 428 4.18 -3.62 18.60
N TYR A 429 4.83 -2.78 17.81
CA TYR A 429 4.27 -2.30 16.55
C TYR A 429 4.88 -3.07 15.37
N SER A 430 4.18 -3.08 14.25
CA SER A 430 4.68 -3.73 13.04
C SER A 430 4.60 -2.80 11.83
N LYS A 431 5.68 -2.75 11.06
CA LYS A 431 5.61 -2.34 9.67
C LYS A 431 5.05 -3.52 8.88
N ALA A 432 3.90 -3.32 8.28
CA ALA A 432 3.23 -4.31 7.44
C ALA A 432 2.38 -3.61 6.39
N ASP A 433 2.60 -3.92 5.13
CA ASP A 433 1.76 -3.43 4.05
C ASP A 433 0.35 -4.02 4.16
N THR A 434 -0.70 -3.24 3.89
CA THR A 434 -2.09 -3.64 4.18
C THR A 434 -3.09 -3.46 3.03
N PHE A 435 -2.74 -2.79 1.95
CA PHE A 435 -3.58 -2.60 0.75
C PHE A 435 -2.76 -2.35 -0.52
N ALA A 436 -1.53 -1.94 -0.37
CA ALA A 436 -0.54 -1.74 -1.43
C ALA A 436 0.83 -2.18 -0.89
N SER A 437 1.81 -2.32 -1.75
CA SER A 437 3.18 -2.66 -1.39
C SER A 437 4.15 -2.01 -2.35
N TRP A 438 5.40 -1.86 -1.97
CA TRP A 438 6.45 -1.48 -2.90
C TRP A 438 6.62 -2.53 -4.03
N GLN A 439 6.41 -3.79 -3.73
CA GLN A 439 6.12 -4.79 -4.75
C GLN A 439 4.89 -4.32 -5.54
N PHE A 440 5.05 -4.03 -6.82
CA PHE A 440 4.05 -3.34 -7.65
C PHE A 440 3.70 -1.91 -7.17
N GLY A 441 4.68 -1.15 -6.66
CA GLY A 441 4.47 0.17 -6.05
C GLY A 441 3.94 1.27 -6.97
N THR A 442 3.87 1.02 -8.28
CA THR A 442 3.27 1.90 -9.29
C THR A 442 1.76 1.78 -9.42
N PHE A 443 1.13 1.01 -8.52
CA PHE A 443 -0.32 0.86 -8.43
C PHE A 443 -0.84 1.55 -7.18
N PRO A 444 -2.04 2.16 -7.24
CA PRO A 444 -2.63 2.80 -6.06
C PRO A 444 -2.96 1.80 -4.95
N TYR A 445 -3.23 0.56 -5.30
CA TYR A 445 -3.50 -0.56 -4.41
C TYR A 445 -3.41 -1.89 -5.20
N LEU A 446 -3.40 -3.00 -4.49
CA LEU A 446 -3.32 -4.34 -5.07
C LEU A 446 -4.61 -5.12 -4.78
N PRO A 447 -5.35 -5.57 -5.80
CA PRO A 447 -6.68 -6.17 -5.64
C PRO A 447 -6.60 -7.66 -5.22
N PHE A 448 -5.93 -7.93 -4.10
CA PHE A 448 -5.70 -9.27 -3.54
C PHE A 448 -6.40 -9.45 -2.17
N PRO A 449 -7.72 -9.28 -2.04
CA PRO A 449 -8.39 -9.13 -0.75
C PRO A 449 -8.23 -10.34 0.18
N TYR A 450 -8.16 -11.56 -0.35
CA TYR A 450 -7.98 -12.75 0.48
C TYR A 450 -6.57 -12.83 1.07
N GLN A 451 -5.55 -12.37 0.31
CA GLN A 451 -4.17 -12.28 0.80
C GLN A 451 -4.03 -11.19 1.87
N TRP A 452 -4.64 -10.02 1.64
CA TRP A 452 -4.67 -8.95 2.61
C TRP A 452 -5.42 -9.34 3.89
N HIS A 453 -6.58 -9.99 3.76
CA HIS A 453 -7.33 -10.48 4.92
C HIS A 453 -6.51 -11.46 5.77
N ALA A 454 -5.79 -12.39 5.13
CA ALA A 454 -4.89 -13.30 5.84
C ALA A 454 -3.84 -12.54 6.66
N ARG A 455 -3.30 -11.43 6.13
CA ARG A 455 -2.38 -10.54 6.86
C ARG A 455 -3.06 -9.81 8.01
N TYR A 456 -4.27 -9.26 7.83
CA TYR A 456 -5.01 -8.62 8.93
C TYR A 456 -5.23 -9.61 10.08
N LYS A 457 -5.63 -10.82 9.76
CA LYS A 457 -5.83 -11.88 10.77
C LYS A 457 -4.52 -12.32 11.43
N ALA A 458 -3.40 -12.31 10.71
CA ALA A 458 -2.09 -12.60 11.29
C ALA A 458 -1.66 -11.49 12.27
N LEU A 459 -1.79 -10.21 11.91
CA LEU A 459 -1.50 -9.10 12.82
C LEU A 459 -2.34 -9.16 14.11
N GLU A 460 -3.63 -9.44 14.00
CA GLU A 460 -4.52 -9.64 15.13
C GLU A 460 -4.10 -10.84 15.98
N LYS A 461 -3.86 -12.01 15.36
CA LYS A 461 -3.48 -13.26 16.03
C LYS A 461 -2.20 -13.11 16.85
N TYR A 462 -1.21 -12.42 16.31
CA TYR A 462 0.06 -12.19 17.00
C TYR A 462 0.02 -10.97 17.93
N GLY A 463 -1.15 -10.35 18.11
CA GLY A 463 -1.40 -9.28 19.07
C GLY A 463 -0.49 -8.08 18.85
N ILE A 464 -0.34 -7.67 17.60
CA ILE A 464 0.36 -6.43 17.26
C ILE A 464 -0.44 -5.25 17.78
N ASP A 465 0.22 -4.38 18.54
CA ASP A 465 -0.43 -3.25 19.23
C ASP A 465 -0.57 -2.00 18.35
N GLY A 466 0.21 -1.89 17.28
CA GLY A 466 0.18 -0.76 16.34
C GLY A 466 0.80 -1.10 15.00
N THR A 467 0.46 -0.33 13.97
CA THR A 467 0.89 -0.58 12.60
C THR A 467 1.49 0.66 11.95
N MET A 468 2.51 0.45 11.10
CA MET A 468 2.94 1.40 10.08
C MET A 468 2.75 0.74 8.71
N GLU A 469 1.88 1.29 7.86
CA GLU A 469 1.24 0.51 6.80
C GLU A 469 1.64 0.89 5.38
N THR A 470 2.30 2.03 5.18
CA THR A 470 2.60 2.52 3.82
C THR A 470 3.98 3.17 3.75
N TRP A 471 5.03 2.39 3.88
CA TRP A 471 6.37 2.96 3.69
C TRP A 471 6.64 3.22 2.20
N SER A 472 7.15 4.41 1.86
CA SER A 472 7.59 4.89 0.54
C SER A 472 6.55 5.02 -0.59
N TYR A 473 5.47 4.23 -0.62
CA TYR A 473 4.43 4.38 -1.66
C TYR A 473 3.24 5.24 -1.19
N GLY A 474 3.15 5.55 0.11
CA GLY A 474 2.15 6.43 0.69
C GLY A 474 0.70 5.95 0.58
N PHE A 475 -0.18 6.60 1.33
CA PHE A 475 -1.61 6.27 1.30
C PHE A 475 -2.29 6.82 0.05
N LYS A 476 -3.13 6.00 -0.58
CA LYS A 476 -4.01 6.37 -1.69
C LYS A 476 -5.39 5.74 -1.42
N PRO A 477 -6.49 6.53 -1.43
CA PRO A 477 -7.83 6.00 -1.12
C PRO A 477 -8.29 4.95 -2.13
N ASN A 478 -8.77 3.81 -1.62
CA ASN A 478 -9.23 2.69 -2.44
C ASN A 478 -10.08 1.70 -1.61
N TRP A 479 -10.79 0.82 -2.28
CA TRP A 479 -11.68 -0.15 -1.62
C TRP A 479 -10.97 -1.21 -0.77
N VAL A 480 -9.70 -1.54 -1.06
CA VAL A 480 -8.92 -2.47 -0.22
C VAL A 480 -8.53 -1.80 1.09
N ALA A 481 -8.20 -0.51 1.06
CA ALA A 481 -7.95 0.27 2.27
C ALA A 481 -9.22 0.43 3.12
N GLU A 482 -10.41 0.53 2.49
CA GLU A 482 -11.70 0.45 3.23
C GLU A 482 -11.87 -0.92 3.91
N LEU A 483 -11.56 -2.01 3.20
CA LEU A 483 -11.59 -3.35 3.77
C LEU A 483 -10.64 -3.46 4.98
N ARG A 484 -9.43 -2.94 4.85
CA ARG A 484 -8.48 -2.84 5.95
C ARG A 484 -9.06 -2.05 7.14
N ALA A 485 -9.76 -0.93 6.90
CA ALA A 485 -10.38 -0.15 7.94
C ALA A 485 -11.42 -0.97 8.72
N TRP A 486 -12.23 -1.80 8.05
CA TRP A 486 -13.16 -2.72 8.73
C TRP A 486 -12.43 -3.67 9.68
N TYR A 487 -11.30 -4.23 9.29
CA TYR A 487 -10.51 -5.18 10.09
C TYR A 487 -9.56 -4.53 11.10
N SER A 488 -9.60 -3.22 11.25
CA SER A 488 -8.85 -2.50 12.30
C SER A 488 -9.58 -2.39 13.64
N TRP A 489 -10.83 -2.83 13.69
CA TRP A 489 -11.68 -2.97 14.88
C TRP A 489 -12.23 -4.38 14.98
N SER A 490 -12.54 -4.80 16.22
CA SER A 490 -13.23 -6.06 16.48
C SER A 490 -14.59 -6.13 15.78
N GLU A 491 -15.22 -7.31 15.74
CA GLU A 491 -16.56 -7.51 15.21
C GLU A 491 -16.72 -7.01 13.75
N ALA A 492 -15.70 -7.21 12.92
CA ALA A 492 -15.82 -6.97 11.48
C ALA A 492 -16.77 -7.99 10.85
N PRO A 493 -17.61 -7.58 9.88
CA PRO A 493 -18.41 -8.54 9.11
C PRO A 493 -17.53 -9.60 8.44
N PRO A 494 -18.08 -10.79 8.13
CA PRO A 494 -17.35 -11.81 7.37
C PRO A 494 -16.79 -11.25 6.04
N LEU A 495 -15.61 -11.71 5.65
CA LEU A 495 -14.90 -11.19 4.46
C LEU A 495 -15.79 -11.23 3.21
N ASP A 496 -16.41 -12.38 2.93
CA ASP A 496 -17.24 -12.54 1.74
C ASP A 496 -18.47 -11.64 1.73
N GLU A 497 -19.02 -11.30 2.90
CA GLU A 497 -20.13 -10.34 3.01
C GLU A 497 -19.66 -8.93 2.61
N LEU A 498 -18.53 -8.47 3.15
CA LEU A 498 -17.93 -7.19 2.77
C LEU A 498 -17.55 -7.16 1.29
N LEU A 499 -16.93 -8.21 0.77
CA LEU A 499 -16.54 -8.29 -0.63
C LEU A 499 -17.75 -8.30 -1.57
N ARG A 500 -18.86 -8.96 -1.21
CA ARG A 500 -20.11 -8.90 -1.97
C ARG A 500 -20.69 -7.48 -1.99
N ALA A 501 -20.68 -6.79 -0.85
CA ALA A 501 -21.14 -5.41 -0.77
C ALA A 501 -20.26 -4.47 -1.63
N ILE A 502 -18.93 -4.62 -1.56
CA ILE A 502 -17.98 -3.89 -2.40
C ILE A 502 -18.22 -4.19 -3.89
N ALA A 503 -18.33 -5.48 -4.27
CA ALA A 503 -18.59 -5.87 -5.66
C ALA A 503 -19.88 -5.23 -6.21
N ARG A 504 -20.95 -5.24 -5.41
CA ARG A 504 -22.23 -4.61 -5.77
C ARG A 504 -22.08 -3.09 -5.95
N ARG A 505 -21.31 -2.45 -5.06
CA ARG A 505 -21.03 -1.02 -5.16
C ARG A 505 -20.18 -0.69 -6.39
N GLU A 506 -19.12 -1.43 -6.66
CA GLU A 506 -18.19 -1.13 -7.75
C GLU A 506 -18.75 -1.51 -9.13
N PHE A 507 -19.39 -2.67 -9.24
CA PHE A 507 -19.82 -3.25 -10.53
C PHE A 507 -21.36 -3.30 -10.72
N GLY A 508 -22.13 -3.14 -9.67
CA GLY A 508 -23.58 -3.24 -9.71
C GLY A 508 -24.13 -4.59 -9.23
N PRO A 509 -25.46 -4.66 -9.00
CA PRO A 509 -26.12 -5.88 -8.57
C PRO A 509 -25.91 -7.04 -9.56
N GLY A 510 -25.67 -8.25 -9.03
CA GLY A 510 -25.44 -9.47 -9.83
C GLY A 510 -24.00 -9.68 -10.28
N SER A 511 -23.08 -8.77 -9.93
CA SER A 511 -21.64 -8.91 -10.20
C SER A 511 -20.88 -9.70 -9.13
N GLU A 512 -21.52 -9.96 -7.98
CA GLU A 512 -20.86 -10.45 -6.77
C GLU A 512 -20.09 -11.74 -7.02
N LYS A 513 -20.69 -12.70 -7.71
CA LYS A 513 -20.04 -13.99 -7.98
C LYS A 513 -18.80 -13.82 -8.86
N THR A 514 -18.91 -13.08 -9.94
CA THR A 514 -17.81 -12.89 -10.91
C THR A 514 -16.67 -12.04 -10.34
N ALA A 515 -16.99 -11.02 -9.54
CA ALA A 515 -15.98 -10.19 -8.87
C ALA A 515 -15.21 -10.99 -7.80
N LEU A 516 -15.92 -11.76 -6.94
CA LEU A 516 -15.27 -12.58 -5.93
C LEU A 516 -14.38 -13.67 -6.55
N GLU A 517 -14.83 -14.31 -7.63
CA GLU A 517 -14.04 -15.27 -8.38
C GLU A 517 -12.75 -14.64 -8.93
N ALA A 518 -12.84 -13.42 -9.47
CA ALA A 518 -11.67 -12.70 -9.95
C ALA A 518 -10.69 -12.39 -8.80
N TRP A 519 -11.19 -11.86 -7.69
CA TRP A 519 -10.35 -11.50 -6.53
C TRP A 519 -9.71 -12.71 -5.85
N ASP A 520 -10.39 -13.86 -5.83
CA ASP A 520 -9.79 -15.12 -5.35
C ASP A 520 -8.61 -15.53 -6.23
N ARG A 521 -8.79 -15.53 -7.57
CA ARG A 521 -7.71 -15.83 -8.51
C ARG A 521 -6.54 -14.85 -8.40
N PHE A 522 -6.82 -13.54 -8.28
CA PHE A 522 -5.79 -12.53 -8.09
C PHE A 522 -5.01 -12.77 -6.78
N SER A 523 -5.72 -13.14 -5.70
CA SER A 523 -5.08 -13.49 -4.43
C SER A 523 -4.27 -14.79 -4.48
N ARG A 524 -4.60 -15.70 -5.40
CA ARG A 524 -3.75 -16.87 -5.68
C ARG A 524 -2.54 -16.52 -6.54
N ALA A 525 -2.73 -15.64 -7.53
CA ALA A 525 -1.65 -15.21 -8.42
C ALA A 525 -0.48 -14.58 -7.65
N ILE A 526 -0.75 -13.70 -6.68
CA ILE A 526 0.32 -13.07 -5.91
C ILE A 526 1.16 -14.09 -5.12
N ARG A 527 0.57 -15.20 -4.66
CA ARG A 527 1.30 -16.26 -3.95
C ARG A 527 2.28 -17.02 -4.84
N LEU A 528 2.14 -16.92 -6.15
CA LEU A 528 3.05 -17.54 -7.11
C LEU A 528 4.26 -16.66 -7.41
N VAL A 529 4.15 -15.35 -7.21
CA VAL A 529 5.25 -14.42 -7.52
C VAL A 529 6.50 -14.79 -6.72
N PRO A 530 7.67 -14.95 -7.36
CA PRO A 530 8.89 -15.42 -6.72
C PRO A 530 9.72 -14.28 -6.12
N ASP A 531 9.20 -13.06 -6.11
CA ASP A 531 9.93 -11.88 -5.64
C ASP A 531 10.26 -11.98 -4.15
N THR A 532 11.46 -11.57 -3.78
CA THR A 532 11.95 -11.57 -2.40
C THR A 532 11.89 -10.16 -1.78
N GLY A 533 11.39 -9.12 -2.54
CA GLY A 533 11.47 -7.72 -2.11
C GLY A 533 12.83 -7.29 -1.54
N PRO A 534 13.20 -6.08 -1.54
CA PRO A 534 12.77 -4.93 -2.31
C PRO A 534 13.46 -4.89 -3.69
N ASN A 535 13.35 -5.93 -4.46
CA ASN A 535 13.77 -5.88 -5.85
C ASN A 535 12.80 -4.97 -6.58
N MET A 536 13.23 -3.79 -6.89
CA MET A 536 12.40 -2.76 -7.51
C MET A 536 12.01 -3.08 -8.96
N GLY A 537 12.25 -4.31 -9.37
CA GLY A 537 11.92 -4.82 -10.67
C GLY A 537 10.44 -4.92 -10.91
N THR A 538 9.74 -5.63 -10.06
CA THR A 538 8.27 -5.75 -10.11
C THR A 538 7.55 -4.41 -9.90
N THR A 539 8.28 -3.34 -9.58
CA THR A 539 7.73 -2.00 -9.47
C THR A 539 7.65 -1.28 -10.80
N ASN A 540 8.55 -1.51 -11.74
CA ASN A 540 8.65 -0.71 -12.99
C ASN A 540 8.92 -1.51 -14.28
N SER A 541 8.49 -2.74 -14.42
CA SER A 541 8.70 -3.47 -15.67
C SER A 541 8.01 -2.83 -16.87
N ILE A 542 6.85 -2.22 -16.66
CA ILE A 542 6.11 -1.52 -17.70
C ILE A 542 6.93 -0.36 -18.30
N GLY A 543 7.55 0.45 -17.44
CA GLY A 543 8.38 1.59 -17.87
C GLY A 543 9.82 1.23 -18.23
N SER A 544 10.24 -0.03 -18.03
CA SER A 544 11.61 -0.46 -18.27
C SER A 544 11.89 -0.73 -19.74
N ALA A 545 13.05 -0.25 -20.21
CA ALA A 545 13.52 -0.47 -21.56
C ALA A 545 14.18 -1.85 -21.72
N PHE A 546 14.19 -2.36 -22.97
CA PHE A 546 14.92 -3.54 -23.40
C PHE A 546 16.13 -3.07 -24.20
N PHE A 547 17.34 -3.31 -23.70
CA PHE A 547 18.56 -2.82 -24.32
C PHE A 547 19.32 -3.94 -25.03
N PHE A 548 19.29 -3.97 -26.36
CA PHE A 548 20.09 -4.89 -27.15
C PHE A 548 21.54 -4.38 -27.31
N GLU A 549 21.67 -3.09 -27.64
CA GLU A 549 22.95 -2.36 -27.70
C GLU A 549 22.94 -1.26 -26.64
N LYS A 550 24.15 -0.84 -26.20
CA LYS A 550 24.30 0.24 -25.22
C LYS A 550 23.73 1.54 -25.79
N PRO A 551 22.71 2.12 -25.15
CA PRO A 551 22.13 3.36 -25.64
C PRO A 551 23.07 4.55 -25.43
N GLN A 552 22.84 5.60 -26.22
CA GLN A 552 23.52 6.88 -25.98
C GLN A 552 22.87 7.64 -24.83
N PRO A 553 23.64 8.35 -24.00
CA PRO A 553 23.06 9.23 -22.99
C PRO A 553 22.15 10.29 -23.61
N ARG A 554 21.05 10.58 -22.93
CA ARG A 554 20.09 11.63 -23.33
C ARG A 554 19.93 12.66 -22.20
N ALA A 555 19.65 13.90 -22.57
CA ALA A 555 19.22 14.89 -21.60
C ALA A 555 17.84 14.48 -21.04
N MET A 556 17.66 14.65 -19.73
CA MET A 556 16.36 14.42 -19.10
C MET A 556 15.36 15.47 -19.56
N THR A 557 14.19 15.04 -19.99
CA THR A 557 13.07 15.91 -20.31
C THR A 557 12.18 16.08 -19.08
N VAL A 558 11.98 17.34 -18.67
CA VAL A 558 11.04 17.70 -17.61
C VAL A 558 9.69 17.96 -18.26
N GLU A 559 8.72 17.08 -18.01
CA GLU A 559 7.36 17.22 -18.59
C GLU A 559 6.41 18.06 -17.73
N HIS A 560 6.76 18.31 -16.48
CA HIS A 560 5.88 18.97 -15.51
C HIS A 560 6.68 19.62 -14.39
N SER A 561 6.05 20.50 -13.65
CA SER A 561 6.66 21.12 -12.46
C SER A 561 6.65 20.13 -11.31
N TRP A 562 7.84 19.69 -10.93
CA TRP A 562 8.02 18.88 -9.73
C TRP A 562 8.12 19.76 -8.49
N THR A 563 7.75 19.21 -7.34
CA THR A 563 8.16 19.77 -6.06
C THR A 563 9.69 19.75 -5.95
N ASP A 564 10.26 20.58 -5.10
CA ASP A 564 11.71 20.58 -4.89
C ASP A 564 12.22 19.22 -4.41
N GLN A 565 11.43 18.51 -3.62
CA GLN A 565 11.71 17.15 -3.18
C GLN A 565 11.77 16.17 -4.35
N GLN A 566 10.75 16.17 -5.21
CA GLN A 566 10.70 15.27 -6.37
C GLN A 566 11.83 15.55 -7.35
N ARG A 567 12.12 16.84 -7.58
CA ARG A 567 13.25 17.25 -8.44
C ARG A 567 14.56 16.72 -7.89
N TRP A 568 14.79 16.88 -6.59
CA TRP A 568 16.01 16.42 -5.94
C TRP A 568 16.16 14.88 -6.01
N ILE A 569 15.11 14.12 -5.74
CA ILE A 569 15.12 12.65 -5.86
C ILE A 569 15.50 12.23 -7.27
N ARG A 570 14.94 12.88 -8.28
CA ARG A 570 15.26 12.58 -9.68
C ARG A 570 16.72 12.91 -10.02
N GLU A 571 17.23 14.02 -9.56
CA GLU A 571 18.64 14.38 -9.73
C GLU A 571 19.57 13.35 -9.08
N ALA A 572 19.19 12.79 -7.93
CA ALA A 572 19.97 11.78 -7.23
C ALA A 572 19.97 10.41 -7.92
N TYR A 573 18.88 10.06 -8.61
CA TYR A 573 18.69 8.74 -9.21
C TYR A 573 18.58 8.74 -10.74
N ILE A 574 18.96 9.83 -11.39
CA ILE A 574 18.95 9.92 -12.86
C ILE A 574 19.76 8.79 -13.49
N ASN A 575 19.10 8.07 -14.39
CA ASN A 575 19.76 7.23 -15.37
C ASN A 575 19.93 8.01 -16.68
N PRO A 576 21.13 8.45 -17.07
CA PRO A 576 21.33 9.28 -18.25
C PRO A 576 21.02 8.58 -19.57
N TYR A 577 20.77 7.29 -19.53
CA TYR A 577 20.49 6.46 -20.71
C TYR A 577 18.99 6.25 -20.95
N TRP A 578 18.14 6.65 -20.01
CA TRP A 578 16.71 6.52 -20.17
C TRP A 578 16.01 7.85 -19.92
N PRO A 579 15.15 8.34 -20.83
CA PRO A 579 14.68 9.72 -20.85
C PRO A 579 13.86 10.15 -19.63
N TYR A 580 13.36 9.21 -18.88
CA TYR A 580 12.53 9.52 -17.71
C TYR A 580 13.07 8.87 -16.43
N ALA A 581 14.36 8.77 -16.40
CA ALA A 581 14.99 8.05 -15.36
C ALA A 581 14.59 8.46 -13.97
N PRO A 582 13.64 7.97 -13.30
CA PRO A 582 14.09 7.50 -12.06
C PRO A 582 14.58 6.11 -12.33
N ALA A 583 15.81 5.99 -12.26
CA ALA A 583 16.45 5.02 -11.54
C ALA A 583 16.17 3.54 -11.78
N ARG A 584 15.06 3.08 -12.27
CA ARG A 584 14.82 1.68 -12.01
C ARG A 584 14.23 1.01 -13.23
N VAL A 585 15.06 0.93 -14.25
CA VAL A 585 14.97 -0.21 -15.17
C VAL A 585 15.26 -1.46 -14.36
N ILE A 586 14.48 -2.49 -14.52
CA ILE A 586 14.62 -3.77 -13.81
C ILE A 586 16.03 -4.30 -13.90
N VAL A 587 16.56 -4.32 -15.12
CA VAL A 587 17.86 -4.84 -15.43
C VAL A 587 18.61 -3.82 -16.28
N TRP A 588 19.72 -3.31 -15.76
CA TRP A 588 20.71 -2.60 -16.57
C TRP A 588 21.71 -3.64 -17.10
N PRO A 589 21.76 -3.87 -18.44
CA PRO A 589 22.64 -4.86 -19.01
C PRO A 589 24.11 -4.63 -18.69
N ASP A 590 24.85 -5.69 -18.39
CA ASP A 590 26.30 -5.65 -18.43
C ASP A 590 26.77 -5.77 -19.88
N PHE A 591 27.00 -4.64 -20.54
CA PHE A 591 27.47 -4.60 -21.93
C PHE A 591 28.90 -5.12 -22.11
N THR A 592 29.62 -5.42 -21.02
CA THR A 592 30.92 -6.16 -21.08
C THR A 592 30.70 -7.66 -21.18
N ASN A 593 29.47 -8.13 -20.97
CA ASN A 593 29.07 -9.54 -20.97
C ASN A 593 29.86 -10.40 -19.97
N GLN A 594 30.31 -9.82 -18.85
CA GLN A 594 30.97 -10.58 -17.78
C GLN A 594 29.96 -11.17 -16.81
N VAL A 595 28.85 -10.44 -16.52
CA VAL A 595 27.82 -10.84 -15.58
C VAL A 595 26.49 -11.03 -16.28
N ASN A 596 25.85 -12.17 -16.04
CA ASN A 596 24.44 -12.36 -16.39
C ASN A 596 23.57 -11.66 -15.34
N VAL A 597 23.17 -10.43 -15.64
CA VAL A 597 22.43 -9.61 -14.69
C VAL A 597 20.99 -10.09 -14.47
N ALA A 598 20.37 -10.78 -15.45
CA ALA A 598 19.08 -11.41 -15.29
C ALA A 598 19.15 -12.59 -14.29
N ALA A 599 20.14 -13.45 -14.42
CA ALA A 599 20.34 -14.55 -13.47
C ALA A 599 20.69 -14.04 -12.06
N ARG A 600 21.42 -12.93 -11.96
CA ARG A 600 21.71 -12.29 -10.68
C ARG A 600 20.44 -11.67 -10.06
N TYR A 601 19.58 -11.10 -10.87
CA TYR A 601 18.32 -10.52 -10.42
C TYR A 601 17.38 -11.58 -9.82
N ALA A 602 17.29 -12.74 -10.47
CA ALA A 602 16.43 -13.84 -10.03
C ALA A 602 16.84 -14.46 -8.68
N GLN A 603 18.08 -14.23 -8.22
CA GLN A 603 18.56 -14.84 -6.97
C GLN A 603 17.68 -14.51 -5.75
N PRO A 604 17.45 -15.49 -4.85
CA PRO A 604 18.16 -16.77 -4.73
C PRO A 604 17.65 -17.91 -5.64
N PHE A 605 16.59 -17.67 -6.40
CA PHE A 605 16.07 -18.65 -7.36
C PHE A 605 16.93 -18.69 -8.63
N SER A 606 16.92 -19.84 -9.30
CA SER A 606 17.41 -19.90 -10.67
C SER A 606 16.50 -19.08 -11.61
N LEU A 607 17.07 -18.51 -12.66
CA LEU A 607 16.29 -17.73 -13.63
C LEU A 607 15.15 -18.52 -14.28
N PRO A 608 15.32 -19.81 -14.64
CA PRO A 608 14.20 -20.63 -15.15
C PRO A 608 13.03 -20.76 -14.16
N VAL A 609 13.31 -21.00 -12.89
CA VAL A 609 12.29 -21.09 -11.83
C VAL A 609 11.62 -19.74 -11.64
N PHE A 610 12.39 -18.66 -11.53
CA PHE A 610 11.87 -17.31 -11.38
C PHE A 610 10.92 -16.94 -12.53
N ASN A 611 11.35 -17.13 -13.77
CA ASN A 611 10.54 -16.85 -14.97
C ASN A 611 9.28 -17.71 -15.04
N LYS A 612 9.38 -19.01 -14.71
CA LYS A 612 8.24 -19.93 -14.67
C LYS A 612 7.16 -19.41 -13.72
N TYR A 613 7.52 -19.00 -12.52
CA TYR A 613 6.56 -18.58 -11.51
C TYR A 613 5.95 -17.20 -11.81
N LEU A 614 6.68 -16.29 -12.45
CA LEU A 614 6.09 -15.05 -12.98
C LEU A 614 5.02 -15.34 -14.05
N LEU A 615 5.27 -16.30 -14.94
CA LEU A 615 4.30 -16.71 -15.97
C LEU A 615 3.08 -17.38 -15.35
N LEU A 616 3.26 -18.27 -14.39
CA LEU A 616 2.15 -18.89 -13.66
C LEU A 616 1.29 -17.86 -12.93
N ALA A 617 1.91 -16.85 -12.32
CA ALA A 617 1.20 -15.74 -11.68
C ALA A 617 0.39 -14.93 -12.71
N ALA A 618 1.00 -14.60 -13.85
CA ALA A 618 0.33 -13.87 -14.93
C ALA A 618 -0.82 -14.68 -15.55
N ASP A 619 -0.70 -16.00 -15.65
CA ASP A 619 -1.76 -16.88 -16.16
C ASP A 619 -2.94 -16.96 -15.18
N GLU A 620 -2.68 -17.04 -13.89
CA GLU A 620 -3.73 -17.03 -12.85
C GLU A 620 -4.43 -15.66 -12.79
N MET A 621 -3.69 -14.56 -12.98
CA MET A 621 -4.28 -13.22 -13.14
C MET A 621 -5.21 -13.18 -14.36
N GLU A 622 -4.78 -13.70 -15.52
CA GLU A 622 -5.61 -13.71 -16.73
C GLU A 622 -6.87 -14.56 -16.55
N ALA A 623 -6.76 -15.69 -15.84
CA ALA A 623 -7.93 -16.51 -15.52
C ALA A 623 -8.97 -15.72 -14.68
N GLY A 624 -8.51 -14.92 -13.72
CA GLY A 624 -9.38 -14.01 -12.95
C GLY A 624 -9.93 -12.85 -13.76
N LEU A 625 -9.12 -12.30 -14.66
CA LEU A 625 -9.52 -11.18 -15.53
C LEU A 625 -10.71 -11.51 -16.44
N LYS A 626 -10.88 -12.75 -16.86
CA LYS A 626 -12.06 -13.17 -17.62
C LYS A 626 -13.36 -12.85 -16.87
N SER A 627 -13.45 -13.29 -15.62
CA SER A 627 -14.61 -13.00 -14.74
C SER A 627 -14.72 -11.51 -14.41
N TYR A 628 -13.61 -10.82 -14.23
CA TYR A 628 -13.58 -9.40 -13.88
C TYR A 628 -14.08 -8.51 -15.03
N ARG A 629 -13.67 -8.81 -16.27
CA ARG A 629 -14.18 -8.15 -17.49
C ARG A 629 -15.70 -8.35 -17.65
N GLN A 630 -16.20 -9.57 -17.36
CA GLN A 630 -17.63 -9.85 -17.40
C GLN A 630 -18.40 -8.99 -16.37
N ALA A 631 -17.89 -8.86 -15.15
CA ALA A 631 -18.49 -8.02 -14.11
C ALA A 631 -18.57 -6.55 -14.59
N ALA A 632 -17.46 -6.02 -15.11
CA ALA A 632 -17.39 -4.63 -15.56
C ALA A 632 -18.29 -4.34 -16.78
N LEU A 633 -18.36 -5.24 -17.77
CA LEU A 633 -19.21 -5.07 -18.94
C LEU A 633 -20.71 -5.07 -18.61
N LYS A 634 -21.10 -5.74 -17.52
CA LYS A 634 -22.48 -5.75 -17.00
C LYS A 634 -22.78 -4.55 -16.10
N ALA A 635 -21.79 -3.75 -15.73
CA ALA A 635 -21.97 -2.63 -14.83
C ALA A 635 -22.96 -1.60 -15.41
N PRO A 636 -23.90 -1.10 -14.57
CA PRO A 636 -24.78 0.01 -14.96
C PRO A 636 -23.95 1.23 -15.41
N GLU A 637 -24.53 2.05 -16.28
CA GLU A 637 -23.83 3.20 -16.88
C GLU A 637 -23.16 4.10 -15.83
N ARG A 638 -23.86 4.40 -14.73
CA ARG A 638 -23.35 5.23 -13.62
C ARG A 638 -22.10 4.65 -12.93
N LYS A 639 -21.86 3.34 -13.04
CA LYS A 639 -20.71 2.63 -12.41
C LYS A 639 -19.61 2.28 -13.43
N ARG A 640 -19.93 2.38 -14.70
CA ARG A 640 -19.06 1.88 -15.79
C ARG A 640 -17.67 2.51 -15.77
N TYR A 641 -17.59 3.81 -15.45
CA TYR A 641 -16.29 4.49 -15.32
C TYR A 641 -15.38 3.82 -14.27
N GLY A 642 -15.87 3.61 -13.04
CA GLY A 642 -15.12 2.94 -11.99
C GLY A 642 -14.81 1.49 -12.34
N ALA A 643 -15.84 0.73 -12.77
CA ALA A 643 -15.71 -0.69 -13.09
C ALA A 643 -14.67 -0.95 -14.21
N PHE A 644 -14.61 -0.11 -15.23
CA PHE A 644 -13.62 -0.25 -16.29
C PHE A 644 -12.20 0.03 -15.78
N ARG A 645 -12.02 1.05 -14.95
CA ARG A 645 -10.72 1.36 -14.35
C ARG A 645 -10.22 0.26 -13.41
N GLU A 646 -11.12 -0.42 -12.68
CA GLU A 646 -10.77 -1.59 -11.87
C GLU A 646 -10.17 -2.72 -12.72
N VAL A 647 -10.81 -3.03 -13.85
CA VAL A 647 -10.29 -4.06 -14.76
C VAL A 647 -8.98 -3.63 -15.41
N LEU A 648 -8.89 -2.38 -15.89
CA LEU A 648 -7.65 -1.87 -16.51
C LEU A 648 -6.46 -1.90 -15.55
N LEU A 649 -6.69 -1.62 -14.26
CA LEU A 649 -5.68 -1.76 -13.21
C LEU A 649 -5.20 -3.21 -13.09
N ALA A 650 -6.12 -4.17 -13.01
CA ALA A 650 -5.77 -5.58 -12.90
C ALA A 650 -5.09 -6.13 -14.18
N GLU A 651 -5.52 -5.67 -15.36
CA GLU A 651 -4.83 -5.97 -16.62
C GLU A 651 -3.40 -5.41 -16.65
N GLN A 652 -3.21 -4.22 -16.11
CA GLN A 652 -1.88 -3.62 -16.03
C GLN A 652 -0.95 -4.40 -15.09
N LEU A 653 -1.47 -4.93 -13.96
CA LEU A 653 -0.71 -5.84 -13.09
C LEU A 653 -0.31 -7.12 -13.84
N GLN A 654 -1.21 -7.73 -14.58
CA GLN A 654 -0.92 -8.91 -15.40
C GLN A 654 0.15 -8.61 -16.46
N ARG A 655 0.03 -7.46 -17.15
CA ARG A 655 1.04 -7.00 -18.12
C ARG A 655 2.39 -6.76 -17.47
N MET A 656 2.42 -6.24 -16.24
CA MET A 656 3.66 -6.03 -15.49
C MET A 656 4.39 -7.35 -15.24
N MET A 657 3.70 -8.38 -14.76
CA MET A 657 4.29 -9.71 -14.54
C MET A 657 4.86 -10.31 -15.83
N ARG A 658 4.14 -10.13 -16.96
CA ARG A 658 4.61 -10.58 -18.27
C ARG A 658 5.83 -9.80 -18.76
N SER A 659 5.84 -8.48 -18.59
CA SER A 659 6.98 -7.66 -18.99
C SER A 659 8.21 -7.93 -18.12
N ASP A 660 8.01 -8.22 -16.83
CA ASP A 660 9.08 -8.59 -15.91
C ASP A 660 9.81 -9.85 -16.40
N GLN A 661 9.06 -10.91 -16.68
CA GLN A 661 9.59 -12.14 -17.25
C GLN A 661 10.27 -11.90 -18.61
N ALA A 662 9.63 -11.11 -19.49
CA ALA A 662 10.14 -10.84 -20.82
C ALA A 662 11.49 -10.10 -20.82
N ILE A 663 11.67 -9.12 -19.92
CA ILE A 663 12.92 -8.39 -19.76
C ILE A 663 14.04 -9.33 -19.30
N LEU A 664 13.75 -10.19 -18.32
CA LEU A 664 14.73 -11.13 -17.78
C LEU A 664 15.15 -12.18 -18.84
N GLU A 665 14.19 -12.73 -19.58
CA GLU A 665 14.47 -13.67 -20.67
C GLU A 665 15.25 -12.99 -21.82
N PHE A 666 14.88 -11.75 -22.18
CA PHE A 666 15.57 -11.01 -23.23
C PHE A 666 17.03 -10.74 -22.86
N GLU A 667 17.31 -10.33 -21.64
CA GLU A 667 18.66 -10.05 -21.16
C GLU A 667 19.49 -11.33 -21.05
N ASP A 668 18.92 -12.43 -20.60
CA ASP A 668 19.60 -13.72 -20.58
C ASP A 668 20.00 -14.17 -21.99
N LEU A 669 19.08 -14.04 -22.95
CA LEU A 669 19.36 -14.32 -24.35
C LEU A 669 20.44 -13.41 -24.92
N ARG A 670 20.42 -12.11 -24.60
CA ARG A 670 21.45 -11.13 -25.02
C ARG A 670 22.83 -11.52 -24.47
N PHE A 671 22.90 -11.87 -23.19
CA PHE A 671 24.14 -12.28 -22.54
C PHE A 671 24.69 -13.56 -23.16
N ASN A 672 23.86 -14.58 -23.35
CA ASN A 672 24.25 -15.86 -23.93
C ASN A 672 24.60 -15.73 -25.41
N LEU A 673 23.92 -14.87 -26.17
CA LEU A 673 24.21 -14.58 -27.57
C LEU A 673 25.65 -14.08 -27.77
N ALA A 674 26.17 -13.30 -26.83
CA ALA A 674 27.54 -12.79 -26.87
C ALA A 674 28.60 -13.88 -26.60
N LYS A 675 28.22 -15.00 -25.96
CA LYS A 675 29.11 -16.11 -25.56
C LYS A 675 29.01 -17.34 -26.47
N THR A 676 27.94 -17.45 -27.25
CA THR A 676 27.70 -18.61 -28.13
C THR A 676 28.37 -18.40 -29.46
N SER A 677 29.17 -19.38 -29.89
CA SER A 677 29.82 -19.39 -31.22
C SER A 677 28.99 -20.14 -32.27
N GLU A 678 28.11 -21.02 -31.85
CA GLU A 678 27.32 -21.85 -32.76
C GLU A 678 26.28 -20.99 -33.51
N ARG A 679 26.34 -21.08 -34.85
CA ARG A 679 25.55 -20.24 -35.74
C ARG A 679 24.04 -20.52 -35.66
N ALA A 680 23.65 -21.79 -35.58
CA ALA A 680 22.25 -22.18 -35.46
C ALA A 680 21.63 -21.71 -34.15
N GLU A 681 22.36 -21.85 -33.05
CA GLU A 681 21.91 -21.41 -31.72
C GLU A 681 21.77 -19.87 -31.63
N ARG A 682 22.74 -19.13 -32.17
CA ARG A 682 22.64 -17.66 -32.27
C ARG A 682 21.43 -17.23 -33.10
N ALA A 683 21.14 -17.90 -34.20
CA ALA A 683 19.96 -17.60 -35.02
C ALA A 683 18.65 -17.89 -34.24
N ARG A 684 18.60 -18.99 -33.48
CA ARG A 684 17.47 -19.34 -32.60
C ARG A 684 17.25 -18.29 -31.51
N MET A 685 18.31 -17.88 -30.82
CA MET A 685 18.24 -16.83 -29.79
C MET A 685 17.69 -15.51 -30.34
N LEU A 686 18.21 -15.06 -31.50
CA LEU A 686 17.71 -13.84 -32.15
C LEU A 686 16.25 -13.96 -32.60
N GLY A 687 15.84 -15.16 -33.02
CA GLY A 687 14.44 -15.43 -33.33
C GLY A 687 13.53 -15.28 -32.11
N ARG A 688 13.94 -15.84 -30.96
CA ARG A 688 13.22 -15.72 -29.70
C ARG A 688 13.20 -14.27 -29.20
N MET A 689 14.31 -13.55 -29.24
CA MET A 689 14.38 -12.12 -28.89
C MET A 689 13.43 -11.29 -29.75
N SER A 690 13.36 -11.54 -31.05
CA SER A 690 12.41 -10.86 -31.95
C SER A 690 10.94 -11.14 -31.59
N ALA A 691 10.61 -12.36 -31.16
CA ALA A 691 9.27 -12.68 -30.68
C ALA A 691 8.95 -11.93 -29.38
N ILE A 692 9.87 -11.92 -28.42
CA ILE A 692 9.72 -11.18 -27.17
C ILE A 692 9.48 -9.68 -27.44
N LEU A 693 10.24 -9.07 -28.36
CA LEU A 693 10.08 -7.66 -28.71
C LEU A 693 8.70 -7.36 -29.33
N LYS A 694 8.18 -8.23 -30.20
CA LYS A 694 6.84 -8.08 -30.78
C LYS A 694 5.75 -8.11 -29.71
N ASP A 695 5.84 -9.08 -28.80
CA ASP A 695 4.90 -9.21 -27.69
C ASP A 695 4.97 -7.99 -26.75
N GLU A 696 6.18 -7.49 -26.48
CA GLU A 696 6.37 -6.34 -25.61
C GLU A 696 5.88 -5.04 -26.27
N ILE A 697 6.02 -4.88 -27.58
CA ILE A 697 5.44 -3.75 -28.31
C ILE A 697 3.92 -3.75 -28.12
N ALA A 698 3.25 -4.88 -28.29
CA ALA A 698 1.80 -5.00 -28.10
C ALA A 698 1.40 -4.68 -26.64
N ARG A 699 2.13 -5.23 -25.66
CA ARG A 699 1.90 -4.94 -24.21
C ARG A 699 2.10 -3.46 -23.88
N THR A 700 3.17 -2.85 -24.40
CA THR A 700 3.47 -1.44 -24.16
C THR A 700 2.42 -0.52 -24.81
N GLN A 701 1.92 -0.86 -25.99
CA GLN A 701 0.79 -0.13 -26.62
C GLN A 701 -0.46 -0.19 -25.76
N ALA A 702 -0.85 -1.37 -25.27
CA ALA A 702 -1.99 -1.53 -24.38
C ALA A 702 -1.78 -0.77 -23.05
N SER A 703 -0.56 -0.80 -22.51
CA SER A 703 -0.20 -0.06 -21.28
C SER A 703 -0.28 1.46 -21.48
N LEU A 704 0.14 1.96 -22.63
CA LEU A 704 0.03 3.38 -23.00
C LEU A 704 -1.44 3.83 -23.05
N GLU A 705 -2.29 3.05 -23.70
CA GLU A 705 -3.71 3.36 -23.78
C GLU A 705 -4.42 3.29 -22.42
N THR A 706 -4.01 2.36 -21.57
CA THR A 706 -4.50 2.24 -20.18
C THR A 706 -4.07 3.44 -19.35
N GLN A 707 -2.77 3.78 -19.38
CA GLN A 707 -2.21 4.86 -18.57
C GLN A 707 -2.79 6.25 -18.95
N ARG A 708 -3.06 6.47 -20.25
CA ARG A 708 -3.74 7.68 -20.74
C ARG A 708 -5.16 7.87 -20.19
N ARG A 709 -5.78 6.83 -19.63
CA ARG A 709 -7.15 6.85 -19.06
C ARG A 709 -7.20 6.58 -17.58
N ASP A 710 -6.05 6.27 -17.00
CA ASP A 710 -5.92 6.05 -15.55
C ASP A 710 -4.56 6.55 -15.06
N SER A 711 -4.49 7.82 -14.74
CA SER A 711 -3.29 8.49 -14.27
C SER A 711 -2.83 8.04 -12.86
N ARG A 712 -3.60 7.16 -12.19
CA ARG A 712 -3.17 6.49 -10.95
C ARG A 712 -2.03 5.51 -11.20
N LEU A 713 -1.95 4.97 -12.43
CA LEU A 713 -0.96 3.95 -12.82
C LEU A 713 0.38 4.61 -13.15
N GLY A 714 1.44 4.02 -12.66
CA GLY A 714 2.79 4.58 -12.77
C GLY A 714 3.15 5.56 -11.66
N TYR A 715 2.16 6.07 -10.90
CA TYR A 715 2.38 7.04 -9.85
C TYR A 715 2.94 6.41 -8.58
N GLU A 716 4.05 6.96 -8.15
CA GLU A 716 4.67 6.69 -6.86
C GLU A 716 5.29 8.01 -6.38
N TRP A 717 4.87 8.52 -5.21
CA TRP A 717 5.17 9.90 -4.81
C TRP A 717 6.66 10.20 -4.60
N GLU A 718 7.43 9.22 -4.15
CA GLU A 718 8.87 9.40 -3.89
C GLU A 718 9.64 9.68 -5.18
N GLN A 719 9.18 9.10 -6.29
CA GLN A 719 9.79 9.22 -7.61
C GLN A 719 8.89 9.99 -8.61
N ASP A 720 7.72 10.45 -8.16
CA ASP A 720 6.64 11.03 -8.92
C ASP A 720 5.96 9.98 -9.82
N TYR A 721 6.44 9.74 -11.03
CA TYR A 721 5.96 8.67 -11.89
C TYR A 721 7.12 7.78 -12.36
N PHE A 722 6.95 6.46 -12.22
CA PHE A 722 7.86 5.49 -12.82
C PHE A 722 7.66 5.38 -14.33
N TYR A 723 6.43 5.60 -14.79
CA TYR A 723 6.12 5.72 -16.20
C TYR A 723 4.92 6.65 -16.41
N THR A 724 5.01 7.38 -17.52
CA THR A 724 3.96 8.26 -18.07
C THR A 724 3.73 7.85 -19.53
N PRO A 725 2.74 8.42 -20.25
CA PRO A 725 2.60 8.22 -21.69
C PRO A 725 3.91 8.47 -22.44
N TYR A 726 4.65 9.52 -22.07
CA TYR A 726 5.94 9.84 -22.69
C TYR A 726 6.96 8.68 -22.55
N VAL A 727 7.13 8.15 -21.35
CA VAL A 727 8.06 7.02 -21.11
C VAL A 727 7.68 5.80 -21.95
N LEU A 728 6.38 5.51 -22.05
CA LEU A 728 5.89 4.37 -22.83
C LEU A 728 6.04 4.57 -24.33
N GLU A 729 5.87 5.80 -24.83
CA GLU A 729 6.14 6.16 -26.23
C GLU A 729 7.63 6.02 -26.57
N GLU A 730 8.51 6.48 -25.71
CA GLU A 730 9.96 6.31 -25.87
C GLU A 730 10.37 4.82 -25.83
N LYS A 731 9.77 4.05 -24.93
CA LYS A 731 9.96 2.59 -24.91
C LYS A 731 9.53 1.95 -26.23
N LEU A 732 8.36 2.32 -26.77
CA LEU A 732 7.89 1.81 -28.06
C LEU A 732 8.87 2.14 -29.21
N LYS A 733 9.42 3.35 -29.23
CA LYS A 733 10.44 3.72 -30.21
C LYS A 733 11.69 2.84 -30.10
N LEU A 734 12.19 2.64 -28.88
CA LEU A 734 13.36 1.81 -28.64
C LEU A 734 13.12 0.35 -29.02
N LEU A 735 11.97 -0.22 -28.63
CA LEU A 735 11.61 -1.59 -28.99
C LEU A 735 11.56 -1.81 -30.51
N ARG A 736 10.98 -0.84 -31.25
CA ARG A 736 10.95 -0.87 -32.73
C ARG A 736 12.35 -0.76 -33.33
N VAL A 737 13.17 0.18 -32.89
CA VAL A 737 14.56 0.32 -33.35
C VAL A 737 15.33 -0.98 -33.08
N THR A 738 15.12 -1.59 -31.92
CA THR A 738 15.77 -2.88 -31.60
C THR A 738 15.31 -3.99 -32.53
N LEU A 739 14.00 -4.12 -32.79
CA LEU A 739 13.42 -5.16 -33.63
C LEU A 739 13.75 -4.98 -35.12
N ASP A 740 13.60 -3.75 -35.63
CA ASP A 740 13.59 -3.47 -37.07
C ASP A 740 14.99 -3.07 -37.60
N GLU A 741 15.90 -2.60 -36.72
CA GLU A 741 17.22 -2.13 -37.14
C GLU A 741 18.36 -2.91 -36.46
N GLN A 742 18.43 -2.96 -35.11
CA GLN A 742 19.58 -3.50 -34.39
C GLN A 742 19.72 -5.02 -34.57
N VAL A 743 18.64 -5.77 -34.39
CA VAL A 743 18.65 -7.23 -34.57
C VAL A 743 18.97 -7.62 -36.02
N PRO A 744 18.37 -7.03 -37.07
CA PRO A 744 18.74 -7.28 -38.47
C PRO A 744 20.19 -6.89 -38.77
N ALA A 745 20.67 -5.74 -38.30
CA ALA A 745 22.04 -5.32 -38.48
C ALA A 745 23.04 -6.30 -37.84
N TYR A 746 22.70 -6.82 -36.63
CA TYR A 746 23.51 -7.85 -35.97
C TYR A 746 23.54 -9.16 -36.78
N ARG A 747 22.39 -9.62 -37.29
CA ARG A 747 22.31 -10.80 -38.19
C ARG A 747 23.23 -10.62 -39.38
N LYS A 748 23.12 -9.48 -40.07
CA LYS A 748 23.92 -9.17 -41.25
C LYS A 748 25.43 -9.16 -40.94
N ARG A 749 25.85 -8.46 -39.88
CA ARG A 749 27.26 -8.39 -39.47
C ARG A 749 27.87 -9.76 -39.12
N ASN A 750 27.06 -10.69 -38.66
CA ASN A 750 27.51 -12.03 -38.25
C ASN A 750 27.12 -13.14 -39.25
N GLY A 751 26.64 -12.82 -40.45
CA GLY A 751 26.26 -13.74 -41.47
C GLY A 751 25.17 -14.76 -41.06
N LEU A 752 24.29 -14.35 -40.16
CA LEU A 752 23.19 -15.18 -39.63
C LEU A 752 21.93 -15.05 -40.51
N PRO A 753 21.12 -16.11 -40.66
CA PRO A 753 19.88 -16.06 -41.42
C PRO A 753 18.81 -15.15 -40.81
#